data_9783bd2bfaf06b204b38de5c565f5fef
#
_entry.id   9783bd2bfaf06b204b38de5c565f5fef
#
_cell.length_a   1.000
_cell.length_b   1.000
_cell.length_c   1.000
_cell.angle_alpha   90.00
_cell.angle_beta   90.00
_cell.angle_gamma   90.00
#
_symmetry.space_group_name_H-M   'P 1'
#
loop_
_entity.id
_entity.type
_entity.pdbx_description
1 polymer ?
#
loop_
_entity_poly.entity_id
_entity_poly.type
_entity_poly.pdbx_seq_one_letter_code
_entity_poly.pdbx_strand_id
1 'polypeptide(L)'
;MENPSLLTDDLEPNRGALKRAENIFKLFGEIHNHIYANEGLSPQGAFQEVLNLLFLKIEDEKNPRASSNFYITESELAQFNARQGARFCARMNNLFVAAKRAYSEVFDEHDRIRLKASTLAYVVNGLQHLNLSGSERDVKGIAFQKFLFSSQRGDRGQFFTPEPIIRLCVEFLAPAPDETILDPACGSGGFLVEAMRYVWREHTGWIEDQMERRRLEKEYAARHILGMEINSLVAKVSKMRMILEGDRFAGIIKTDALSGWSTLNEAASVQAGIIDCRKRFDIILTNPPFGSQGRITDQSVLKDYLLARKWEKTDGELRPSRMQRAGQVPEILFIERCFDLLKDGGRLAIVLPNGHFENSKLDYVREFMRRRARILAVVSLPPETFIPHGTGVKASILFAQKLEGHASESAQAAQQRNARIFFARVKRVGYEGNKNGSVVYRRDERGTICRDADGHALVDEDVTRIVERYREFRLNANPLDEPDVFTLEYGQLEDRFDVEFYHPAHRKIRDRLIESGAKPLGEVAFVVRRKSRKLSSPDTLIRYIEISDINPAYGEIVSATTLRAHEAPSRASYDVHEGEIITAVAGNSTGTARHATAIVSREYDGSVVTNGFRVLRAREVDPYYLFMFLRSELFLSQMFRLRTGAAIPSVSDEDFRSILVPLPTKEAQLEIAARVRESLKLRERSRLLLEDFKIEL
;
A
#
# COMPACT_ATOMS: atom_id res chain seq x y z
N MET A 1 9.61 42.07 -8.80
CA MET A 1 10.11 40.75 -8.38
C MET A 1 11.61 40.86 -8.36
N GLU A 2 12.13 41.20 -7.20
CA GLU A 2 13.52 41.58 -6.99
C GLU A 2 14.40 40.34 -6.94
N ASN A 3 15.35 40.31 -7.86
CA ASN A 3 16.41 39.31 -7.88
C ASN A 3 17.44 39.77 -6.82
N PRO A 4 17.78 38.98 -5.80
CA PRO A 4 18.81 39.40 -4.87
C PRO A 4 20.16 39.24 -5.56
N SER A 5 20.68 40.33 -6.08
CA SER A 5 22.08 40.50 -6.50
C SER A 5 22.96 40.40 -5.24
N LEU A 6 23.56 39.27 -5.03
CA LEU A 6 24.61 39.05 -4.03
C LEU A 6 25.80 38.39 -4.72
N LEU A 7 26.44 39.18 -5.56
CA LEU A 7 27.75 38.84 -6.11
C LEU A 7 28.66 40.02 -5.81
N THR A 8 29.56 39.82 -4.92
CA THR A 8 30.69 40.73 -4.72
C THR A 8 31.96 39.96 -5.01
N ASP A 9 32.73 40.47 -5.97
CA ASP A 9 34.07 40.12 -6.32
C ASP A 9 34.39 38.83 -7.06
N ASP A 10 35.32 38.87 -8.00
CA ASP A 10 35.94 37.78 -8.77
C ASP A 10 36.66 36.72 -7.88
N LEU A 11 36.31 36.60 -6.63
CA LEU A 11 36.89 35.66 -5.68
C LEU A 11 36.19 34.30 -5.72
N GLU A 12 36.97 33.26 -5.76
CA GLU A 12 36.49 31.89 -5.56
C GLU A 12 35.61 31.78 -4.28
N PRO A 13 34.40 31.16 -4.32
CA PRO A 13 33.54 31.11 -3.16
C PRO A 13 34.25 30.44 -1.97
N ASN A 14 34.38 31.18 -0.88
CA ASN A 14 34.89 30.61 0.37
C ASN A 14 33.82 29.70 0.99
N ARG A 15 34.17 28.49 1.31
CA ARG A 15 33.26 27.50 1.93
C ARG A 15 32.62 27.94 3.24
N GLY A 16 33.30 28.85 3.98
CA GLY A 16 32.74 29.47 5.18
C GLY A 16 31.53 30.36 4.94
N ALA A 17 31.29 30.78 3.68
CA ALA A 17 30.21 31.66 3.28
C ALA A 17 28.99 30.89 2.71
N LEU A 18 29.02 29.57 2.64
CA LEU A 18 27.91 28.77 2.11
C LEU A 18 26.66 28.87 3.01
N LYS A 19 25.50 29.14 2.41
CA LYS A 19 24.22 29.33 3.09
C LYS A 19 23.48 28.00 3.25
N ARG A 20 22.74 27.84 4.36
CA ARG A 20 21.80 26.73 4.49
C ARG A 20 20.70 26.86 3.44
N ALA A 21 20.34 25.75 2.83
CA ALA A 21 19.34 25.73 1.76
C ALA A 21 17.93 25.60 2.35
N GLU A 22 17.22 26.73 2.47
CA GLU A 22 15.86 26.77 3.02
C GLU A 22 14.78 26.17 2.11
N ASN A 23 15.01 26.09 0.79
CA ASN A 23 14.02 25.59 -0.17
C ASN A 23 14.63 24.76 -1.31
N ILE A 24 15.44 23.77 -0.93
CA ILE A 24 16.17 22.86 -1.84
C ILE A 24 15.24 22.20 -2.86
N PHE A 25 14.03 21.80 -2.46
CA PHE A 25 13.07 21.11 -3.34
C PHE A 25 12.64 21.98 -4.53
N LYS A 26 12.32 23.26 -4.30
CA LYS A 26 11.91 24.19 -5.35
C LYS A 26 13.06 24.42 -6.33
N LEU A 27 14.27 24.62 -5.81
CA LEU A 27 15.46 24.81 -6.61
C LEU A 27 15.77 23.59 -7.51
N PHE A 28 15.66 22.37 -6.96
CA PHE A 28 15.86 21.15 -7.77
C PHE A 28 14.82 21.02 -8.87
N GLY A 29 13.58 21.41 -8.61
CA GLY A 29 12.52 21.46 -9.63
C GLY A 29 12.82 22.50 -10.73
N GLU A 30 13.29 23.68 -10.37
CA GLU A 30 13.69 24.73 -11.32
C GLU A 30 14.87 24.30 -12.19
N ILE A 31 15.90 23.70 -11.57
CA ILE A 31 17.07 23.15 -12.26
C ILE A 31 16.65 22.03 -13.23
N HIS A 32 15.84 21.09 -12.78
CA HIS A 32 15.35 19.99 -13.60
C HIS A 32 14.57 20.51 -14.82
N ASN A 33 13.64 21.44 -14.61
CA ASN A 33 12.84 22.02 -15.68
C ASN A 33 13.72 22.79 -16.66
N HIS A 34 14.73 23.50 -16.18
CA HIS A 34 15.70 24.23 -17.05
C HIS A 34 16.50 23.26 -17.92
N ILE A 35 17.02 22.16 -17.34
CA ILE A 35 17.73 21.13 -18.11
C ILE A 35 16.80 20.49 -19.13
N TYR A 36 15.60 20.08 -18.70
CA TYR A 36 14.61 19.45 -19.59
C TYR A 36 14.26 20.34 -20.79
N ALA A 37 14.02 21.62 -20.55
CA ALA A 37 13.64 22.57 -21.60
C ALA A 37 14.79 22.91 -22.60
N ASN A 38 16.05 22.89 -22.14
CA ASN A 38 17.18 23.40 -22.95
C ASN A 38 18.05 22.32 -23.59
N GLU A 39 17.99 21.06 -23.09
CA GLU A 39 18.87 19.99 -23.55
C GLU A 39 18.18 18.94 -24.44
N GLY A 40 16.86 18.99 -24.57
CA GLY A 40 16.11 17.97 -25.33
C GLY A 40 16.21 16.55 -24.73
N LEU A 41 16.57 16.46 -23.45
CA LEU A 41 16.64 15.21 -22.71
C LEU A 41 15.23 14.76 -22.31
N SER A 42 15.03 13.45 -22.08
CA SER A 42 13.84 12.97 -21.39
C SER A 42 13.80 13.50 -19.95
N PRO A 43 12.62 13.55 -19.28
CA PRO A 43 12.54 13.93 -17.87
C PRO A 43 13.50 13.11 -16.99
N GLN A 44 13.65 11.81 -17.26
CA GLN A 44 14.61 10.94 -16.59
C GLN A 44 16.06 11.30 -16.89
N GLY A 45 16.38 11.65 -18.12
CA GLY A 45 17.71 12.14 -18.50
C GLY A 45 18.07 13.45 -17.81
N ALA A 46 17.15 14.41 -17.74
CA ALA A 46 17.33 15.65 -17.00
C ALA A 46 17.53 15.38 -15.49
N PHE A 47 16.75 14.47 -14.93
CA PHE A 47 16.90 14.04 -13.54
C PHE A 47 18.28 13.42 -13.27
N GLN A 48 18.77 12.57 -14.16
CA GLN A 48 20.10 11.96 -14.05
C GLN A 48 21.21 13.02 -14.01
N GLU A 49 21.11 14.06 -14.84
CA GLU A 49 22.08 15.16 -14.84
C GLU A 49 22.05 15.97 -13.54
N VAL A 50 20.84 16.26 -12.99
CA VAL A 50 20.72 16.90 -11.67
C VAL A 50 21.44 16.09 -10.61
N LEU A 51 21.22 14.77 -10.60
CA LEU A 51 21.88 13.87 -9.65
C LEU A 51 23.40 13.89 -9.79
N ASN A 52 23.92 13.82 -11.00
CA ASN A 52 25.36 13.89 -11.26
C ASN A 52 25.96 15.17 -10.66
N LEU A 53 25.30 16.31 -10.86
CA LEU A 53 25.80 17.61 -10.36
C LEU A 53 25.69 17.75 -8.84
N LEU A 54 24.64 17.18 -8.22
CA LEU A 54 24.55 17.14 -6.76
C LEU A 54 25.73 16.38 -6.13
N PHE A 55 26.14 15.26 -6.74
CA PHE A 55 27.31 14.50 -6.26
C PHE A 55 28.62 15.26 -6.43
N LEU A 56 28.79 15.96 -7.54
CA LEU A 56 29.94 16.85 -7.72
C LEU A 56 30.02 17.88 -6.60
N LYS A 57 28.92 18.53 -6.31
CA LYS A 57 28.81 19.55 -5.27
C LYS A 57 29.14 18.97 -3.89
N ILE A 58 28.56 17.82 -3.54
CA ILE A 58 28.81 17.15 -2.26
C ILE A 58 30.27 16.72 -2.13
N GLU A 59 30.87 16.19 -3.19
CA GLU A 59 32.29 15.78 -3.17
C GLU A 59 33.20 17.01 -3.05
N ASP A 60 32.90 18.08 -3.76
CA ASP A 60 33.64 19.31 -3.60
C ASP A 60 33.56 19.87 -2.17
N GLU A 61 32.39 19.81 -1.53
CA GLU A 61 32.21 20.26 -0.14
C GLU A 61 32.95 19.41 0.88
N LYS A 62 33.21 18.12 0.62
CA LYS A 62 33.98 17.22 1.49
C LYS A 62 35.49 17.44 1.41
N ASN A 63 35.98 18.10 0.39
CA ASN A 63 37.40 18.37 0.23
C ASN A 63 37.87 19.38 1.31
N PRO A 64 38.97 19.13 2.06
CA PRO A 64 39.41 19.99 3.15
C PRO A 64 39.98 21.33 2.73
N ARG A 65 40.15 21.60 1.43
CA ARG A 65 40.63 22.91 0.92
C ARG A 65 39.61 24.01 1.22
N ALA A 66 40.07 25.19 1.52
CA ALA A 66 39.23 26.36 1.83
C ALA A 66 38.43 26.87 0.61
N SER A 67 38.97 26.71 -0.62
CA SER A 67 38.30 27.10 -1.86
C SER A 67 37.49 25.98 -2.47
N SER A 68 36.32 26.33 -3.01
CA SER A 68 35.45 25.44 -3.79
C SER A 68 35.95 25.38 -5.23
N ASN A 69 35.87 24.19 -5.86
CA ASN A 69 36.04 24.04 -7.30
C ASN A 69 34.69 23.99 -8.06
N PHE A 70 33.60 23.84 -7.32
CA PHE A 70 32.24 23.87 -7.85
C PHE A 70 31.70 25.30 -7.87
N TYR A 71 32.16 26.12 -8.84
CA TYR A 71 31.76 27.50 -8.96
C TYR A 71 31.79 27.96 -10.41
N ILE A 72 31.14 29.10 -10.66
CA ILE A 72 31.30 29.97 -11.85
C ILE A 72 31.37 31.41 -11.36
N THR A 73 32.33 32.19 -11.89
CA THR A 73 32.48 33.60 -11.52
C THR A 73 31.53 34.50 -12.33
N GLU A 74 31.25 35.70 -11.83
CA GLU A 74 30.46 36.68 -12.56
C GLU A 74 31.12 37.06 -13.91
N SER A 75 32.41 37.21 -13.93
CA SER A 75 33.17 37.52 -15.16
C SER A 75 33.09 36.33 -16.15
N GLU A 76 33.17 35.10 -15.69
CA GLU A 76 32.94 33.91 -16.54
C GLU A 76 31.49 33.89 -17.08
N LEU A 77 30.49 34.24 -16.26
CA LEU A 77 29.08 34.22 -16.64
C LEU A 77 28.74 35.38 -17.61
N ALA A 78 29.21 36.62 -17.35
CA ALA A 78 28.94 37.78 -18.16
C ALA A 78 29.58 37.72 -19.54
N GLN A 79 30.78 37.12 -19.65
CA GLN A 79 31.55 36.98 -20.89
C GLN A 79 31.54 35.53 -21.41
N PHE A 80 30.50 34.75 -21.15
CA PHE A 80 30.46 33.34 -21.47
C PHE A 80 30.57 33.07 -22.96
N ASN A 81 31.78 32.83 -23.42
CA ASN A 81 32.12 32.54 -24.81
C ASN A 81 32.70 31.09 -24.94
N ALA A 82 32.97 30.66 -26.16
CA ALA A 82 33.45 29.28 -26.41
C ALA A 82 34.73 28.92 -25.62
N ARG A 83 35.65 29.89 -25.43
CA ARG A 83 36.92 29.65 -24.71
C ARG A 83 36.72 29.55 -23.20
N GLN A 84 35.89 30.39 -22.60
CA GLN A 84 35.58 30.41 -21.18
C GLN A 84 34.68 29.20 -20.83
N GLY A 85 33.67 28.93 -21.67
CA GLY A 85 32.85 27.73 -21.55
C GLY A 85 33.67 26.44 -21.57
N ALA A 86 34.68 26.35 -22.40
CA ALA A 86 35.59 25.19 -22.45
C ALA A 86 36.40 25.02 -21.15
N ARG A 87 36.94 26.14 -20.59
CA ARG A 87 37.69 26.11 -19.31
C ARG A 87 36.77 25.71 -18.14
N PHE A 88 35.59 26.29 -18.06
CA PHE A 88 34.59 25.97 -17.06
C PHE A 88 34.17 24.47 -17.15
N CYS A 89 33.84 23.98 -18.34
CA CYS A 89 33.50 22.56 -18.54
C CYS A 89 34.66 21.64 -18.17
N ALA A 90 35.91 21.98 -18.48
CA ALA A 90 37.07 21.22 -18.09
C ALA A 90 37.22 21.14 -16.56
N ARG A 91 36.99 22.24 -15.81
CA ARG A 91 36.97 22.25 -14.35
C ARG A 91 35.90 21.35 -13.80
N MET A 92 34.64 21.41 -14.30
CA MET A 92 33.53 20.55 -13.86
C MET A 92 33.79 19.09 -14.20
N ASN A 93 34.35 18.79 -15.38
CA ASN A 93 34.70 17.39 -15.73
C ASN A 93 35.80 16.83 -14.84
N ASN A 94 36.80 17.62 -14.45
CA ASN A 94 37.82 17.18 -13.49
C ASN A 94 37.23 16.86 -12.13
N LEU A 95 36.28 17.68 -11.64
CA LEU A 95 35.50 17.37 -10.43
C LEU A 95 34.70 16.09 -10.58
N PHE A 96 34.07 15.89 -11.76
CA PHE A 96 33.29 14.67 -12.00
C PHE A 96 34.17 13.42 -12.00
N VAL A 97 35.37 13.49 -12.56
CA VAL A 97 36.35 12.38 -12.49
C VAL A 97 36.72 12.07 -11.04
N ALA A 98 36.90 13.10 -10.20
CA ALA A 98 37.18 12.91 -8.77
C ALA A 98 35.95 12.26 -8.07
N ALA A 99 34.73 12.74 -8.33
CA ALA A 99 33.50 12.16 -7.79
C ALA A 99 33.31 10.70 -8.24
N LYS A 100 33.58 10.37 -9.52
CA LYS A 100 33.53 8.99 -10.03
C LYS A 100 34.50 8.06 -9.28
N ARG A 101 35.68 8.54 -8.93
CA ARG A 101 36.66 7.74 -8.15
C ARG A 101 36.22 7.58 -6.69
N ALA A 102 35.66 8.63 -6.10
CA ALA A 102 35.20 8.61 -4.72
C ALA A 102 33.94 7.74 -4.52
N TYR A 103 33.11 7.59 -5.57
CA TYR A 103 31.83 6.86 -5.57
C TYR A 103 31.75 5.88 -6.75
N SER A 104 32.76 5.00 -6.86
CA SER A 104 32.87 4.00 -7.92
C SER A 104 31.69 3.01 -7.94
N GLU A 105 31.02 2.80 -6.81
CA GLU A 105 29.83 2.00 -6.66
C GLU A 105 28.57 2.66 -7.23
N VAL A 106 28.58 3.98 -7.44
CA VAL A 106 27.46 4.76 -7.98
C VAL A 106 27.63 5.06 -9.46
N PHE A 107 28.85 5.37 -9.88
CA PHE A 107 29.16 5.83 -11.21
C PHE A 107 29.87 4.77 -12.05
N ASP A 108 29.37 4.56 -13.27
CA ASP A 108 30.02 3.71 -14.28
C ASP A 108 31.11 4.48 -15.03
N GLU A 109 32.02 3.75 -15.69
CA GLU A 109 33.08 4.36 -16.52
C GLU A 109 32.54 5.26 -17.62
N HIS A 110 31.36 4.92 -18.16
CA HIS A 110 30.69 5.66 -19.25
C HIS A 110 29.88 6.87 -18.78
N ASP A 111 29.70 7.05 -17.46
CA ASP A 111 29.01 8.21 -16.93
C ASP A 111 29.79 9.50 -17.21
N ARG A 112 29.08 10.49 -17.75
CA ARG A 112 29.61 11.81 -18.09
C ARG A 112 28.54 12.88 -17.96
N ILE A 113 28.95 14.12 -17.75
CA ILE A 113 28.06 15.28 -17.84
C ILE A 113 27.73 15.49 -19.31
N ARG A 114 26.44 15.53 -19.66
CA ARG A 114 25.94 15.64 -21.05
C ARG A 114 25.37 17.02 -21.35
N LEU A 115 25.46 17.95 -20.40
CA LEU A 115 24.87 19.28 -20.51
C LEU A 115 25.75 20.20 -21.39
N LYS A 116 25.10 21.09 -22.14
CA LYS A 116 25.77 22.23 -22.78
C LYS A 116 26.39 23.12 -21.73
N ALA A 117 27.46 23.83 -22.13
CA ALA A 117 28.19 24.70 -21.22
C ALA A 117 27.29 25.74 -20.53
N SER A 118 26.34 26.34 -21.28
CA SER A 118 25.39 27.33 -20.75
C SER A 118 24.43 26.76 -19.71
N THR A 119 23.90 25.54 -19.95
CA THR A 119 23.00 24.86 -19.01
C THR A 119 23.77 24.46 -17.76
N LEU A 120 24.98 23.93 -17.93
CA LEU A 120 25.85 23.57 -16.82
C LEU A 120 26.19 24.79 -15.95
N ALA A 121 26.48 25.94 -16.58
CA ALA A 121 26.74 27.21 -15.92
C ALA A 121 25.54 27.68 -15.09
N TYR A 122 24.32 27.58 -15.63
CA TYR A 122 23.09 27.92 -14.92
C TYR A 122 22.92 27.07 -13.65
N VAL A 123 23.12 25.74 -13.76
CA VAL A 123 22.98 24.84 -12.63
C VAL A 123 24.02 25.09 -11.56
N VAL A 124 25.28 25.24 -11.95
CA VAL A 124 26.38 25.52 -11.01
C VAL A 124 26.14 26.84 -10.30
N ASN A 125 25.72 27.91 -11.01
CA ASN A 125 25.39 29.20 -10.40
C ASN A 125 24.27 29.07 -9.35
N GLY A 126 23.24 28.25 -9.61
CA GLY A 126 22.15 28.02 -8.66
C GLY A 126 22.58 27.26 -7.40
N LEU A 127 23.56 26.35 -7.51
CA LEU A 127 23.98 25.47 -6.42
C LEU A 127 25.23 25.92 -5.67
N GLN A 128 26.09 26.75 -6.26
CA GLN A 128 27.44 27.08 -5.75
C GLN A 128 27.45 27.66 -4.32
N HIS A 129 26.43 28.46 -3.97
CA HIS A 129 26.34 29.15 -2.68
C HIS A 129 25.69 28.30 -1.56
N LEU A 130 25.20 27.09 -1.89
CA LEU A 130 24.52 26.21 -0.94
C LEU A 130 25.50 25.29 -0.24
N ASN A 131 25.25 25.05 1.04
CA ASN A 131 25.90 23.99 1.80
C ASN A 131 25.00 22.74 1.83
N LEU A 132 25.26 21.81 0.93
CA LEU A 132 24.49 20.57 0.85
C LEU A 132 24.94 19.55 1.91
N SER A 133 26.24 19.47 2.22
CA SER A 133 26.76 18.53 3.21
C SER A 133 26.45 18.93 4.64
N GLY A 134 26.41 20.23 4.95
CA GLY A 134 26.11 20.78 6.28
C GLY A 134 24.63 20.99 6.59
N SER A 135 23.70 20.82 5.62
CA SER A 135 22.27 20.89 5.90
C SER A 135 21.80 19.65 6.71
N GLU A 136 20.74 19.81 7.50
CA GLU A 136 20.19 18.72 8.30
C GLU A 136 19.87 17.49 7.43
N ARG A 137 20.16 16.29 7.95
CA ARG A 137 19.97 15.02 7.21
C ARG A 137 18.53 14.90 6.68
N ASP A 138 17.55 15.30 7.48
CA ASP A 138 16.12 15.21 7.15
C ASP A 138 15.73 16.10 5.98
N VAL A 139 16.25 17.33 5.91
CA VAL A 139 15.93 18.29 4.83
C VAL A 139 16.43 17.77 3.48
N LYS A 140 17.62 17.17 3.44
CA LYS A 140 18.19 16.55 2.21
C LYS A 140 17.37 15.36 1.75
N GLY A 141 17.07 14.46 2.68
CA GLY A 141 16.30 13.24 2.42
C GLY A 141 14.92 13.57 1.87
N ILE A 142 14.19 14.49 2.51
CA ILE A 142 12.84 14.93 2.12
C ILE A 142 12.88 15.65 0.76
N ALA A 143 13.83 16.57 0.55
CA ALA A 143 13.93 17.29 -0.72
C ALA A 143 14.26 16.37 -1.89
N PHE A 144 15.18 15.43 -1.66
CA PHE A 144 15.57 14.42 -2.63
C PHE A 144 14.41 13.47 -2.95
N GLN A 145 13.69 13.03 -1.93
CA GLN A 145 12.52 12.16 -2.08
C GLN A 145 11.37 12.86 -2.83
N LYS A 146 11.03 14.09 -2.44
CA LYS A 146 10.01 14.90 -3.15
C LYS A 146 10.37 15.15 -4.60
N PHE A 147 11.65 15.42 -4.87
CA PHE A 147 12.15 15.64 -6.22
C PHE A 147 12.06 14.36 -7.07
N LEU A 148 12.43 13.21 -6.52
CA LEU A 148 12.21 11.88 -7.12
C LEU A 148 10.74 11.67 -7.51
N PHE A 149 9.82 11.91 -6.58
CA PHE A 149 8.39 11.73 -6.83
C PHE A 149 7.88 12.62 -7.96
N SER A 150 8.38 13.85 -8.06
CA SER A 150 7.92 14.79 -9.09
C SER A 150 8.44 14.44 -10.48
N SER A 151 9.66 13.91 -10.58
CA SER A 151 10.33 13.62 -11.86
C SER A 151 9.94 12.26 -12.45
N GLN A 152 9.46 11.31 -11.64
CA GLN A 152 9.06 9.97 -12.08
C GLN A 152 7.54 9.78 -12.18
N ARG A 153 6.74 10.85 -12.06
CA ARG A 153 5.30 10.82 -12.30
C ARG A 153 5.01 10.43 -13.74
N GLY A 154 4.68 9.19 -13.97
CA GLY A 154 4.33 8.66 -15.29
C GLY A 154 5.00 7.35 -15.67
N ASP A 155 6.05 6.93 -14.99
CA ASP A 155 6.64 5.62 -15.22
C ASP A 155 5.84 4.52 -14.50
N ARG A 156 5.45 3.54 -15.30
CA ARG A 156 4.54 2.47 -14.91
C ARG A 156 5.13 1.63 -13.76
N GLY A 157 4.52 1.67 -12.57
CA GLY A 157 4.69 0.63 -11.55
C GLY A 157 5.67 0.89 -10.42
N GLN A 158 6.28 2.05 -10.31
CA GLN A 158 7.13 2.38 -9.18
C GLN A 158 6.33 3.20 -8.16
N PHE A 159 5.85 2.52 -7.12
CA PHE A 159 5.17 3.14 -6.00
C PHE A 159 6.15 3.29 -4.83
N PHE A 160 6.34 4.52 -4.38
CA PHE A 160 7.15 4.78 -3.20
C PHE A 160 6.31 4.57 -1.94
N THR A 161 6.91 4.00 -0.93
CA THR A 161 6.25 3.81 0.37
C THR A 161 6.28 5.13 1.15
N PRO A 162 5.12 5.63 1.64
CA PRO A 162 5.07 6.83 2.47
C PRO A 162 5.86 6.67 3.76
N GLU A 163 6.50 7.77 4.20
CA GLU A 163 7.35 7.78 5.39
C GLU A 163 6.66 7.26 6.68
N PRO A 164 5.40 7.63 7.01
CA PRO A 164 4.72 7.07 8.18
C PRO A 164 4.61 5.54 8.13
N ILE A 165 4.43 4.96 6.95
CA ILE A 165 4.31 3.52 6.75
C ILE A 165 5.68 2.83 6.88
N ILE A 166 6.72 3.45 6.34
CA ILE A 166 8.11 2.99 6.51
C ILE A 166 8.46 2.94 7.99
N ARG A 167 8.20 4.04 8.72
CA ARG A 167 8.43 4.14 10.17
C ARG A 167 7.69 3.04 10.94
N LEU A 168 6.39 2.85 10.64
CA LEU A 168 5.59 1.79 11.28
C LEU A 168 6.21 0.41 11.08
N CYS A 169 6.65 0.08 9.88
CA CYS A 169 7.26 -1.22 9.58
C CYS A 169 8.56 -1.42 10.36
N VAL A 170 9.43 -0.42 10.40
CA VAL A 170 10.70 -0.48 11.10
C VAL A 170 10.50 -0.59 12.63
N GLU A 171 9.61 0.24 13.20
CA GLU A 171 9.28 0.22 14.62
C GLU A 171 8.69 -1.12 15.08
N PHE A 172 7.88 -1.76 14.22
CA PHE A 172 7.30 -3.07 14.53
C PHE A 172 8.34 -4.18 14.54
N LEU A 173 9.27 -4.18 13.58
CA LEU A 173 10.33 -5.18 13.54
C LEU A 173 11.46 -4.88 14.50
N ALA A 174 11.67 -3.62 14.90
CA ALA A 174 12.65 -3.19 15.88
C ALA A 174 14.03 -3.86 15.66
N PRO A 175 14.74 -3.48 14.58
CA PRO A 175 16.02 -4.10 14.23
C PRO A 175 17.11 -3.86 15.29
N ALA A 176 17.92 -4.90 15.56
CA ALA A 176 19.07 -4.86 16.45
C ALA A 176 20.38 -4.60 15.67
N PRO A 177 21.46 -4.14 16.35
CA PRO A 177 22.72 -3.78 15.70
C PRO A 177 23.47 -4.93 15.03
N ASP A 178 23.19 -6.17 15.41
CA ASP A 178 23.79 -7.39 14.86
C ASP A 178 22.96 -8.05 13.78
N GLU A 179 21.76 -7.53 13.50
CA GLU A 179 20.86 -8.09 12.51
C GLU A 179 21.09 -7.53 11.11
N THR A 180 21.05 -8.41 10.11
CA THR A 180 21.16 -8.07 8.70
C THR A 180 19.78 -7.81 8.10
N ILE A 181 19.64 -6.67 7.43
CA ILE A 181 18.38 -6.19 6.85
C ILE A 181 18.47 -6.23 5.33
N LEU A 182 17.40 -6.71 4.68
CA LEU A 182 17.26 -6.66 3.23
C LEU A 182 15.92 -6.04 2.85
N ASP A 183 15.94 -5.19 1.81
CA ASP A 183 14.78 -4.87 1.00
C ASP A 183 14.99 -5.40 -0.42
N PRO A 184 14.31 -6.49 -0.82
CA PRO A 184 14.50 -7.10 -2.15
C PRO A 184 13.81 -6.34 -3.30
N ALA A 185 13.11 -5.23 -3.00
CA ALA A 185 12.50 -4.32 -3.97
C ALA A 185 12.67 -2.87 -3.47
N CYS A 186 13.92 -2.46 -3.20
CA CYS A 186 14.21 -1.33 -2.34
C CYS A 186 13.82 0.05 -2.92
N GLY A 187 13.53 0.13 -4.21
CA GLY A 187 13.18 1.40 -4.82
C GLY A 187 14.20 2.48 -4.49
N SER A 188 13.78 3.59 -3.91
CA SER A 188 14.66 4.68 -3.46
C SER A 188 15.35 4.45 -2.12
N GLY A 189 15.28 3.25 -1.54
CA GLY A 189 15.93 2.90 -0.28
C GLY A 189 15.24 3.41 0.98
N GLY A 190 13.93 3.70 0.93
CA GLY A 190 13.20 4.28 2.06
C GLY A 190 13.27 3.44 3.33
N PHE A 191 12.95 2.14 3.23
CA PHE A 191 13.03 1.21 4.36
C PHE A 191 14.45 1.07 4.91
N LEU A 192 15.44 1.01 4.03
CA LEU A 192 16.85 0.85 4.42
C LEU A 192 17.37 2.03 5.22
N VAL A 193 17.07 3.25 4.75
CA VAL A 193 17.44 4.49 5.45
C VAL A 193 16.78 4.56 6.82
N GLU A 194 15.47 4.28 6.91
CA GLU A 194 14.77 4.36 8.19
C GLU A 194 15.23 3.27 9.16
N ALA A 195 15.48 2.05 8.67
CA ALA A 195 16.04 0.98 9.51
C ALA A 195 17.43 1.36 10.06
N MET A 196 18.28 1.96 9.23
CA MET A 196 19.58 2.47 9.65
C MET A 196 19.44 3.57 10.70
N ARG A 197 18.56 4.56 10.48
CA ARG A 197 18.27 5.65 11.43
C ARG A 197 17.71 5.13 12.74
N TYR A 198 16.83 4.12 12.69
CA TYR A 198 16.29 3.46 13.87
C TYR A 198 17.40 2.87 14.74
N VAL A 199 18.27 2.04 14.16
CA VAL A 199 19.38 1.43 14.89
C VAL A 199 20.34 2.47 15.45
N TRP A 200 20.64 3.52 14.70
CA TRP A 200 21.48 4.62 15.19
C TRP A 200 20.83 5.35 16.37
N ARG A 201 19.56 5.63 16.30
CA ARG A 201 18.82 6.31 17.38
C ARG A 201 18.76 5.47 18.65
N GLU A 202 18.36 4.22 18.52
CA GLU A 202 18.11 3.34 19.66
C GLU A 202 19.40 2.75 20.28
N HIS A 203 20.44 2.53 19.47
CA HIS A 203 21.61 1.75 19.91
C HIS A 203 22.93 2.52 19.92
N THR A 204 23.05 3.64 19.21
CA THR A 204 24.29 4.45 19.21
C THR A 204 24.08 5.87 19.73
N GLY A 205 22.81 6.31 19.87
CA GLY A 205 22.46 7.69 20.27
C GLY A 205 23.02 8.13 21.63
N TRP A 206 23.25 7.19 22.55
CA TRP A 206 23.78 7.41 23.89
C TRP A 206 25.32 7.50 23.95
N ILE A 207 26.02 7.20 22.86
CA ILE A 207 27.49 7.24 22.80
C ILE A 207 27.92 8.70 22.68
N GLU A 208 28.62 9.21 23.70
CA GLU A 208 29.08 10.59 23.77
C GLU A 208 30.26 10.86 22.82
N ASP A 209 31.17 9.88 22.64
CA ASP A 209 32.30 10.00 21.71
C ASP A 209 31.77 9.98 20.25
N GLN A 210 31.78 11.15 19.64
CA GLN A 210 31.31 11.33 18.26
C GLN A 210 32.13 10.54 17.22
N MET A 211 33.40 10.30 17.46
CA MET A 211 34.26 9.54 16.53
C MET A 211 33.90 8.06 16.58
N GLU A 212 33.76 7.51 17.76
CA GLU A 212 33.38 6.11 17.98
C GLU A 212 31.93 5.87 17.51
N ARG A 213 31.00 6.76 17.85
CA ARG A 213 29.62 6.71 17.34
C ARG A 213 29.58 6.65 15.82
N ARG A 214 30.27 7.56 15.13
CA ARG A 214 30.33 7.57 13.65
C ARG A 214 30.97 6.32 13.07
N ARG A 215 31.96 5.75 13.77
CA ARG A 215 32.60 4.49 13.35
C ARG A 215 31.59 3.35 13.36
N LEU A 216 30.86 3.18 14.47
CA LEU A 216 29.84 2.13 14.63
C LEU A 216 28.68 2.31 13.66
N GLU A 217 28.18 3.54 13.49
CA GLU A 217 27.13 3.88 12.53
C GLU A 217 27.51 3.46 11.10
N LYS A 218 28.75 3.75 10.68
CA LYS A 218 29.26 3.38 9.35
C LYS A 218 29.47 1.87 9.21
N GLU A 219 29.98 1.23 10.23
CA GLU A 219 30.21 -0.22 10.24
C GLU A 219 28.89 -0.98 10.12
N TYR A 220 27.86 -0.55 10.86
CA TYR A 220 26.52 -1.10 10.76
C TYR A 220 25.95 -0.96 9.35
N ALA A 221 25.94 0.26 8.80
CA ALA A 221 25.43 0.52 7.47
C ALA A 221 26.12 -0.34 6.39
N ALA A 222 27.45 -0.47 6.47
CA ALA A 222 28.24 -1.21 5.50
C ALA A 222 28.02 -2.74 5.54
N ARG A 223 27.71 -3.29 6.70
CA ARG A 223 27.66 -4.77 6.89
C ARG A 223 26.23 -5.31 6.97
N HIS A 224 25.28 -4.50 7.42
CA HIS A 224 23.97 -4.98 7.85
C HIS A 224 22.82 -4.48 6.98
N ILE A 225 23.03 -3.47 6.14
CA ILE A 225 21.98 -2.87 5.32
C ILE A 225 22.17 -3.21 3.84
N LEU A 226 21.22 -3.96 3.27
CA LEU A 226 21.26 -4.38 1.87
C LEU A 226 19.93 -4.10 1.17
N GLY A 227 20.01 -3.82 -0.14
CA GLY A 227 18.84 -3.63 -1.00
C GLY A 227 19.04 -4.27 -2.37
N MET A 228 17.96 -4.67 -3.01
CA MET A 228 17.96 -5.13 -4.40
C MET A 228 17.01 -4.25 -5.22
N GLU A 229 17.45 -3.83 -6.41
CA GLU A 229 16.64 -3.01 -7.31
C GLU A 229 16.95 -3.39 -8.78
N ILE A 230 15.88 -3.64 -9.53
CA ILE A 230 15.98 -4.04 -10.94
C ILE A 230 16.27 -2.87 -11.88
N ASN A 231 15.74 -1.68 -11.55
CA ASN A 231 15.93 -0.48 -12.37
C ASN A 231 17.28 0.19 -12.03
N SER A 232 18.16 0.30 -13.03
CA SER A 232 19.51 0.86 -12.83
C SER A 232 19.52 2.30 -12.33
N LEU A 233 18.60 3.16 -12.80
CA LEU A 233 18.51 4.54 -12.36
C LEU A 233 18.04 4.62 -10.91
N VAL A 234 17.03 3.83 -10.54
CA VAL A 234 16.49 3.80 -9.18
C VAL A 234 17.50 3.19 -8.20
N ALA A 235 18.24 2.15 -8.61
CA ALA A 235 19.35 1.61 -7.83
C ALA A 235 20.44 2.67 -7.57
N LYS A 236 20.79 3.45 -8.61
CA LYS A 236 21.72 4.57 -8.47
C LYS A 236 21.22 5.63 -7.48
N VAL A 237 19.92 5.96 -7.57
CA VAL A 237 19.25 6.88 -6.64
C VAL A 237 19.28 6.36 -5.20
N SER A 238 18.98 5.07 -5.00
CA SER A 238 19.04 4.44 -3.68
C SER A 238 20.45 4.49 -3.08
N LYS A 239 21.47 4.13 -3.86
CA LYS A 239 22.88 4.29 -3.48
C LYS A 239 23.21 5.72 -3.06
N MET A 240 22.77 6.69 -3.85
CA MET A 240 22.98 8.11 -3.56
C MET A 240 22.33 8.52 -2.24
N ARG A 241 21.10 8.09 -1.98
CA ARG A 241 20.39 8.40 -0.74
C ARG A 241 21.12 7.83 0.48
N MET A 242 21.59 6.59 0.41
CA MET A 242 22.38 5.97 1.46
C MET A 242 23.65 6.76 1.75
N ILE A 243 24.38 7.21 0.72
CA ILE A 243 25.60 8.03 0.85
C ILE A 243 25.31 9.38 1.49
N LEU A 244 24.16 10.01 1.16
CA LEU A 244 23.73 11.28 1.76
C LEU A 244 23.43 11.16 3.26
N GLU A 245 22.96 10.01 3.70
CA GLU A 245 22.77 9.72 5.12
C GLU A 245 24.08 9.49 5.89
N GLY A 246 25.21 9.43 5.20
CA GLY A 246 26.54 9.32 5.83
C GLY A 246 27.20 7.95 5.69
N ASP A 247 26.61 7.05 4.90
CA ASP A 247 27.24 5.79 4.53
C ASP A 247 28.07 5.95 3.25
N ARG A 248 29.27 5.38 3.24
CA ARG A 248 30.09 5.27 2.03
C ARG A 248 29.85 3.99 1.25
N PHE A 249 29.26 2.99 1.89
CA PHE A 249 29.01 1.69 1.26
C PHE A 249 27.50 1.52 1.06
N ALA A 250 27.06 1.77 -0.15
CA ALA A 250 25.69 1.50 -0.49
C ALA A 250 25.55 0.01 -0.82
N GLY A 251 25.08 -0.80 0.12
CA GLY A 251 24.76 -2.22 -0.07
C GLY A 251 23.60 -2.48 -1.06
N ILE A 252 23.50 -1.67 -2.12
CA ILE A 252 22.45 -1.79 -3.12
C ILE A 252 22.95 -2.61 -4.31
N ILE A 253 22.31 -3.75 -4.52
CA ILE A 253 22.61 -4.70 -5.59
C ILE A 253 21.65 -4.42 -6.74
N LYS A 254 22.18 -4.06 -7.92
CA LYS A 254 21.36 -3.97 -9.13
C LYS A 254 21.08 -5.37 -9.65
N THR A 255 19.87 -5.86 -9.41
CA THR A 255 19.45 -7.21 -9.84
C THR A 255 17.93 -7.34 -9.81
N ASP A 256 17.39 -8.33 -10.54
CA ASP A 256 16.02 -8.80 -10.34
C ASP A 256 15.98 -9.81 -9.19
N ALA A 257 15.39 -9.45 -8.07
CA ALA A 257 15.27 -10.31 -6.88
C ALA A 257 14.45 -11.60 -7.15
N LEU A 258 13.62 -11.62 -8.20
CA LEU A 258 12.83 -12.79 -8.59
C LEU A 258 13.58 -13.73 -9.55
N SER A 259 14.74 -13.34 -10.05
CA SER A 259 15.56 -14.17 -10.93
C SER A 259 15.98 -15.50 -10.27
N GLY A 260 16.42 -16.46 -11.08
CA GLY A 260 16.97 -17.74 -10.59
C GLY A 260 18.15 -17.54 -9.64
N TRP A 261 18.34 -18.48 -8.73
CA TRP A 261 19.35 -18.36 -7.65
C TRP A 261 20.80 -18.17 -8.15
N SER A 262 21.17 -18.77 -9.29
CA SER A 262 22.51 -18.58 -9.87
C SER A 262 22.75 -17.12 -10.25
N THR A 263 21.82 -16.50 -10.95
CA THR A 263 21.89 -15.10 -11.38
C THR A 263 21.87 -14.15 -10.18
N LEU A 264 21.00 -14.44 -9.20
CA LEU A 264 20.88 -13.63 -7.98
C LEU A 264 22.18 -13.67 -7.15
N ASN A 265 22.71 -14.87 -6.91
CA ASN A 265 23.93 -15.05 -6.15
C ASN A 265 25.17 -14.50 -6.87
N GLU A 266 25.25 -14.61 -8.19
CA GLU A 266 26.32 -13.98 -8.98
C GLU A 266 26.30 -12.46 -8.81
N ALA A 267 25.14 -11.82 -9.00
CA ALA A 267 25.00 -10.39 -8.81
C ALA A 267 25.35 -9.93 -7.38
N ALA A 268 24.90 -10.68 -6.37
CA ALA A 268 25.18 -10.41 -4.96
C ALA A 268 26.68 -10.61 -4.61
N SER A 269 27.31 -11.63 -5.19
CA SER A 269 28.74 -11.89 -4.99
C SER A 269 29.60 -10.77 -5.57
N VAL A 270 29.32 -10.36 -6.80
CA VAL A 270 30.10 -9.30 -7.48
C VAL A 270 29.92 -7.94 -6.84
N GLN A 271 28.70 -7.58 -6.43
CA GLN A 271 28.38 -6.22 -5.97
C GLN A 271 28.43 -6.04 -4.45
N ALA A 272 28.28 -7.11 -3.67
CA ALA A 272 28.20 -7.05 -2.21
C ALA A 272 29.01 -8.15 -1.49
N GLY A 273 29.75 -8.97 -2.20
CA GLY A 273 30.54 -10.06 -1.62
C GLY A 273 29.72 -11.19 -0.98
N ILE A 274 28.45 -11.35 -1.38
CA ILE A 274 27.52 -12.33 -0.83
C ILE A 274 27.47 -13.55 -1.75
N ILE A 275 28.00 -14.67 -1.29
CA ILE A 275 28.10 -15.92 -2.10
C ILE A 275 26.74 -16.60 -2.23
N ASP A 276 25.95 -16.64 -1.17
CA ASP A 276 24.58 -17.20 -1.16
C ASP A 276 23.62 -16.29 -0.39
N CYS A 277 22.52 -15.94 -1.02
CA CYS A 277 21.48 -15.10 -0.47
C CYS A 277 20.43 -15.90 0.33
N ARG A 278 20.37 -17.23 0.16
CA ARG A 278 19.38 -18.06 0.85
C ARG A 278 19.60 -18.07 2.35
N LYS A 279 18.47 -17.92 3.10
CA LYS A 279 18.48 -17.97 4.57
C LYS A 279 19.57 -17.09 5.21
N ARG A 280 19.79 -15.91 4.64
CA ARG A 280 20.89 -15.03 5.05
C ARG A 280 20.46 -13.87 5.93
N PHE A 281 19.24 -13.36 5.73
CA PHE A 281 18.82 -12.11 6.33
C PHE A 281 17.97 -12.33 7.57
N ASP A 282 18.19 -11.51 8.60
CA ASP A 282 17.44 -11.54 9.86
C ASP A 282 16.11 -10.82 9.70
N ILE A 283 16.10 -9.74 8.91
CA ILE A 283 14.94 -8.88 8.70
C ILE A 283 14.78 -8.59 7.21
N ILE A 284 13.51 -8.68 6.74
CA ILE A 284 13.11 -8.17 5.44
C ILE A 284 12.01 -7.14 5.62
N LEU A 285 12.20 -5.97 5.00
CA LEU A 285 11.28 -4.84 4.94
C LEU A 285 11.05 -4.53 3.47
N THR A 286 9.81 -4.64 2.94
CA THR A 286 9.62 -4.43 1.51
C THR A 286 8.20 -4.02 1.14
N ASN A 287 8.10 -3.24 0.07
CA ASN A 287 6.86 -2.95 -0.65
C ASN A 287 7.07 -3.36 -2.12
N PRO A 288 6.82 -4.63 -2.47
CA PRO A 288 7.05 -5.13 -3.81
C PRO A 288 6.11 -4.46 -4.84
N PRO A 289 6.46 -4.45 -6.13
CA PRO A 289 5.58 -3.91 -7.17
C PRO A 289 4.26 -4.68 -7.23
N PHE A 290 3.12 -3.96 -7.28
CA PHE A 290 1.80 -4.58 -7.36
C PHE A 290 1.48 -4.99 -8.80
N GLY A 291 0.93 -6.20 -8.97
CA GLY A 291 0.71 -6.84 -10.26
C GLY A 291 -0.39 -6.28 -11.16
N SER A 292 -0.89 -5.07 -10.89
CA SER A 292 -1.83 -4.38 -11.79
C SER A 292 -1.26 -4.13 -13.19
N GLN A 293 0.05 -4.30 -13.39
CA GLN A 293 0.78 -3.92 -14.60
C GLN A 293 1.34 -5.10 -15.42
N GLY A 294 1.11 -6.33 -14.98
CA GLY A 294 1.54 -7.50 -15.73
C GLY A 294 1.84 -8.70 -14.86
N ARG A 295 1.83 -9.85 -15.50
CA ARG A 295 2.21 -11.12 -14.89
C ARG A 295 3.59 -11.51 -15.40
N ILE A 296 4.39 -12.10 -14.53
CA ILE A 296 5.60 -12.82 -14.93
C ILE A 296 5.13 -14.11 -15.60
N THR A 297 5.50 -14.28 -16.87
CA THR A 297 5.13 -15.44 -17.70
C THR A 297 6.34 -16.29 -18.09
N ASP A 298 7.55 -15.83 -17.76
CA ASP A 298 8.77 -16.58 -18.00
C ASP A 298 8.80 -17.86 -17.17
N GLN A 299 8.65 -18.98 -17.84
CA GLN A 299 8.63 -20.30 -17.20
C GLN A 299 9.97 -20.69 -16.57
N SER A 300 11.07 -20.10 -17.02
CA SER A 300 12.39 -20.31 -16.43
C SER A 300 12.49 -19.70 -15.03
N VAL A 301 11.75 -18.62 -14.76
CA VAL A 301 11.61 -18.00 -13.45
C VAL A 301 10.55 -18.74 -12.62
N LEU A 302 9.35 -18.95 -13.18
CA LEU A 302 8.20 -19.51 -12.46
C LEU A 302 8.44 -20.91 -11.89
N LYS A 303 9.26 -21.74 -12.55
CA LYS A 303 9.56 -23.12 -12.12
C LYS A 303 10.14 -23.20 -10.69
N ASP A 304 10.82 -22.14 -10.24
CA ASP A 304 11.49 -22.08 -8.95
C ASP A 304 10.55 -21.73 -7.80
N TYR A 305 9.26 -21.43 -8.11
CA TYR A 305 8.29 -20.95 -7.12
C TYR A 305 7.11 -21.91 -6.93
N LEU A 306 6.82 -22.28 -5.69
CA LEU A 306 5.63 -23.05 -5.31
C LEU A 306 4.35 -22.25 -5.54
N LEU A 307 4.36 -20.94 -5.25
CA LEU A 307 3.22 -20.05 -5.47
C LEU A 307 2.93 -19.79 -6.95
N ALA A 308 3.84 -20.15 -7.85
CA ALA A 308 3.59 -20.19 -9.30
C ALA A 308 2.96 -21.48 -9.79
N ARG A 309 2.73 -22.47 -8.92
CA ARG A 309 2.02 -23.72 -9.25
C ARG A 309 0.52 -23.58 -8.99
N LYS A 310 -0.30 -24.43 -9.60
CA LYS A 310 -1.69 -24.59 -9.19
C LYS A 310 -1.73 -25.29 -7.85
N TRP A 311 -2.66 -24.84 -6.99
CA TRP A 311 -2.90 -25.46 -5.70
C TRP A 311 -4.27 -26.15 -5.74
N GLU A 312 -4.33 -27.34 -5.19
CA GLU A 312 -5.51 -28.22 -5.20
C GLU A 312 -5.79 -28.75 -3.81
N LYS A 313 -7.07 -28.96 -3.49
CA LYS A 313 -7.46 -29.59 -2.22
C LYS A 313 -7.24 -31.09 -2.30
N THR A 314 -6.32 -31.60 -1.50
CA THR A 314 -6.03 -33.03 -1.35
C THR A 314 -6.23 -33.39 0.12
N ASP A 315 -7.11 -34.32 0.43
CA ASP A 315 -7.47 -34.74 1.81
C ASP A 315 -7.91 -33.56 2.70
N GLY A 316 -8.60 -32.58 2.11
CA GLY A 316 -9.09 -31.38 2.80
C GLY A 316 -8.07 -30.25 2.93
N GLU A 317 -6.80 -30.47 2.60
CA GLU A 317 -5.73 -29.46 2.64
C GLU A 317 -5.38 -28.92 1.26
N LEU A 318 -5.07 -27.62 1.18
CA LEU A 318 -4.53 -27.00 0.00
C LEU A 318 -3.04 -27.36 -0.16
N ARG A 319 -2.68 -27.98 -1.27
CA ARG A 319 -1.31 -28.37 -1.59
C ARG A 319 -0.92 -27.96 -3.01
N PRO A 320 0.35 -27.58 -3.24
CA PRO A 320 0.84 -27.25 -4.60
C PRO A 320 0.87 -28.52 -5.45
N SER A 321 0.25 -28.46 -6.64
CA SER A 321 0.31 -29.53 -7.63
C SER A 321 1.60 -29.42 -8.46
N ARG A 322 1.83 -30.40 -9.34
CA ARG A 322 2.95 -30.35 -10.30
C ARG A 322 2.68 -29.38 -11.46
N MET A 323 1.45 -28.91 -11.63
CA MET A 323 1.04 -28.08 -12.76
C MET A 323 1.43 -26.62 -12.54
N GLN A 324 2.24 -26.08 -13.44
CA GLN A 324 2.65 -24.69 -13.44
C GLN A 324 1.51 -23.78 -13.94
N ARG A 325 1.40 -22.58 -13.39
CA ARG A 325 0.52 -21.52 -13.90
C ARG A 325 1.16 -20.90 -15.16
N ALA A 326 0.35 -20.42 -16.10
CA ALA A 326 0.83 -19.71 -17.28
C ALA A 326 1.50 -18.35 -16.93
N GLY A 327 1.20 -17.82 -15.76
CA GLY A 327 1.81 -16.59 -15.26
C GLY A 327 1.36 -16.29 -13.84
N GLN A 328 2.20 -15.52 -13.10
CA GLN A 328 1.93 -15.10 -11.72
C GLN A 328 2.22 -13.62 -11.55
N VAL A 329 1.52 -12.95 -10.62
CA VAL A 329 1.79 -11.56 -10.30
C VAL A 329 3.03 -11.43 -9.42
N PRO A 330 3.84 -10.37 -9.59
CA PRO A 330 5.12 -10.22 -8.90
C PRO A 330 5.01 -10.31 -7.39
N GLU A 331 4.06 -9.62 -6.77
CA GLU A 331 3.92 -9.56 -5.32
C GLU A 331 3.70 -10.94 -4.68
N ILE A 332 3.06 -11.89 -5.38
CA ILE A 332 2.90 -13.27 -4.89
C ILE A 332 4.25 -13.98 -4.89
N LEU A 333 5.06 -13.79 -5.93
CA LEU A 333 6.40 -14.39 -5.99
C LEU A 333 7.34 -13.76 -4.96
N PHE A 334 7.20 -12.45 -4.70
CA PHE A 334 7.96 -11.78 -3.63
C PHE A 334 7.65 -12.32 -2.23
N ILE A 335 6.39 -12.75 -1.95
CA ILE A 335 6.07 -13.42 -0.69
C ILE A 335 6.97 -14.66 -0.49
N GLU A 336 7.03 -15.53 -1.48
CA GLU A 336 7.86 -16.75 -1.41
C GLU A 336 9.35 -16.40 -1.34
N ARG A 337 9.81 -15.50 -2.20
CA ARG A 337 11.21 -15.05 -2.23
C ARG A 337 11.67 -14.48 -0.91
N CYS A 338 10.85 -13.68 -0.23
CA CYS A 338 11.17 -13.14 1.09
C CYS A 338 11.41 -14.25 2.12
N PHE A 339 10.54 -15.28 2.14
CA PHE A 339 10.76 -16.42 3.05
C PHE A 339 11.99 -17.26 2.72
N ASP A 340 12.37 -17.35 1.44
CA ASP A 340 13.58 -18.07 1.05
C ASP A 340 14.87 -17.29 1.42
N LEU A 341 14.82 -15.96 1.38
CA LEU A 341 15.92 -15.07 1.75
C LEU A 341 16.12 -14.96 3.28
N LEU A 342 15.02 -15.06 4.05
CA LEU A 342 15.06 -14.99 5.52
C LEU A 342 15.76 -16.19 6.15
N LYS A 343 16.52 -15.96 7.19
CA LYS A 343 16.94 -17.00 8.17
C LYS A 343 15.71 -17.63 8.82
N ASP A 344 15.86 -18.82 9.33
CA ASP A 344 14.89 -19.42 10.22
C ASP A 344 14.81 -18.55 11.50
N GLY A 345 13.58 -18.21 11.96
CA GLY A 345 13.36 -17.21 13.02
C GLY A 345 13.40 -15.75 12.55
N GLY A 346 13.83 -15.48 11.32
CA GLY A 346 13.89 -14.12 10.75
C GLY A 346 12.50 -13.48 10.59
N ARG A 347 12.45 -12.14 10.57
CA ARG A 347 11.23 -11.34 10.59
C ARG A 347 10.99 -10.62 9.26
N LEU A 348 9.71 -10.53 8.87
CA LEU A 348 9.24 -9.91 7.63
C LEU A 348 8.23 -8.80 7.93
N ALA A 349 8.37 -7.66 7.27
CA ALA A 349 7.28 -6.72 7.03
C ALA A 349 7.11 -6.54 5.52
N ILE A 350 5.95 -6.88 5.01
CA ILE A 350 5.64 -6.80 3.59
C ILE A 350 4.31 -6.07 3.37
N VAL A 351 4.35 -5.05 2.50
CA VAL A 351 3.15 -4.31 2.07
C VAL A 351 2.53 -5.04 0.89
N LEU A 352 1.24 -5.37 0.98
CA LEU A 352 0.53 -6.14 -0.05
C LEU A 352 -0.85 -5.53 -0.32
N PRO A 353 -1.36 -5.63 -1.56
CA PRO A 353 -2.76 -5.32 -1.85
C PRO A 353 -3.72 -6.11 -0.94
N ASN A 354 -4.78 -5.45 -0.48
CA ASN A 354 -5.71 -6.04 0.50
C ASN A 354 -6.32 -7.37 0.05
N GLY A 355 -6.46 -7.59 -1.26
CA GLY A 355 -6.94 -8.85 -1.84
C GLY A 355 -6.18 -10.10 -1.39
N HIS A 356 -4.90 -9.99 -1.02
CA HIS A 356 -4.10 -11.12 -0.50
C HIS A 356 -4.57 -11.58 0.88
N PHE A 357 -5.21 -10.69 1.62
CA PHE A 357 -5.69 -10.96 2.98
C PHE A 357 -7.14 -11.47 3.00
N GLU A 358 -7.95 -11.16 1.98
CA GLU A 358 -9.40 -11.39 2.01
C GLU A 358 -9.95 -12.26 0.87
N ASN A 359 -9.32 -12.24 -0.35
CA ASN A 359 -9.88 -12.88 -1.53
C ASN A 359 -9.79 -14.42 -1.43
N SER A 360 -10.92 -15.12 -1.56
CA SER A 360 -10.97 -16.58 -1.52
C SER A 360 -10.16 -17.27 -2.63
N LYS A 361 -9.94 -16.61 -3.78
CA LYS A 361 -9.09 -17.16 -4.86
C LYS A 361 -7.59 -17.13 -4.52
N LEU A 362 -7.21 -16.43 -3.45
CA LEU A 362 -5.84 -16.32 -2.94
C LEU A 362 -5.65 -17.05 -1.61
N ASP A 363 -6.56 -17.96 -1.26
CA ASP A 363 -6.48 -18.82 -0.07
C ASP A 363 -5.17 -19.62 -0.02
N TYR A 364 -4.70 -20.09 -1.17
CA TYR A 364 -3.42 -20.80 -1.29
C TYR A 364 -2.20 -19.95 -0.90
N VAL A 365 -2.26 -18.63 -1.09
CA VAL A 365 -1.17 -17.72 -0.66
C VAL A 365 -1.15 -17.60 0.86
N ARG A 366 -2.33 -17.47 1.49
CA ARG A 366 -2.46 -17.43 2.94
C ARG A 366 -2.06 -18.76 3.58
N GLU A 367 -2.44 -19.88 2.96
CA GLU A 367 -2.01 -21.21 3.39
C GLU A 367 -0.49 -21.39 3.29
N PHE A 368 0.14 -20.93 2.21
CA PHE A 368 1.59 -20.91 2.09
C PHE A 368 2.24 -20.13 3.24
N MET A 369 1.71 -18.94 3.56
CA MET A 369 2.23 -18.10 4.66
C MET A 369 2.06 -18.78 6.01
N ARG A 370 0.89 -19.39 6.30
CA ARG A 370 0.63 -20.13 7.55
C ARG A 370 1.61 -21.27 7.80
N ARG A 371 1.98 -21.99 6.74
CA ARG A 371 2.94 -23.10 6.83
C ARG A 371 4.38 -22.66 7.02
N ARG A 372 4.71 -21.45 6.64
CA ARG A 372 6.06 -20.92 6.65
C ARG A 372 6.36 -19.95 7.79
N ALA A 373 5.32 -19.36 8.38
CA ALA A 373 5.49 -18.28 9.32
C ALA A 373 4.47 -18.23 10.45
N ARG A 374 4.92 -17.73 11.59
CA ARG A 374 4.07 -17.19 12.63
C ARG A 374 3.66 -15.78 12.23
N ILE A 375 2.36 -15.51 12.13
CA ILE A 375 1.83 -14.16 11.90
C ILE A 375 1.96 -13.36 13.20
N LEU A 376 2.65 -12.24 13.16
CA LEU A 376 2.86 -11.35 14.31
C LEU A 376 1.81 -10.26 14.38
N ALA A 377 1.57 -9.60 13.24
CA ALA A 377 0.60 -8.54 13.14
C ALA A 377 0.07 -8.37 11.71
N VAL A 378 -1.12 -7.77 11.59
CA VAL A 378 -1.67 -7.26 10.34
C VAL A 378 -2.16 -5.84 10.55
N VAL A 379 -1.71 -4.91 9.70
CA VAL A 379 -2.11 -3.50 9.75
C VAL A 379 -2.78 -3.11 8.45
N SER A 380 -4.06 -2.73 8.52
CA SER A 380 -4.84 -2.24 7.38
C SER A 380 -4.57 -0.76 7.15
N LEU A 381 -4.33 -0.37 5.90
CA LEU A 381 -4.07 1.00 5.49
C LEU A 381 -5.29 1.58 4.77
N PRO A 382 -5.57 2.88 4.92
CA PRO A 382 -6.65 3.52 4.18
C PRO A 382 -6.29 3.65 2.68
N PRO A 383 -7.29 3.68 1.77
CA PRO A 383 -7.04 3.79 0.32
C PRO A 383 -6.21 5.02 -0.06
N GLU A 384 -6.30 6.08 0.73
CA GLU A 384 -5.60 7.36 0.54
C GLU A 384 -4.08 7.24 0.67
N THR A 385 -3.59 6.19 1.33
CA THR A 385 -2.16 6.01 1.64
C THR A 385 -1.26 6.16 0.41
N PHE A 386 -1.64 5.60 -0.72
CA PHE A 386 -0.81 5.59 -1.92
C PHE A 386 -1.30 6.53 -3.03
N ILE A 387 -2.38 7.30 -2.83
CA ILE A 387 -2.89 8.24 -3.85
C ILE A 387 -1.84 9.30 -4.23
N PRO A 388 -1.12 9.95 -3.29
CA PRO A 388 -0.05 10.88 -3.65
C PRO A 388 1.07 10.23 -4.46
N HIS A 389 1.20 8.91 -4.35
CA HIS A 389 2.24 8.10 -4.99
C HIS A 389 1.75 7.36 -6.24
N GLY A 390 0.57 7.72 -6.78
CA GLY A 390 0.09 7.29 -8.09
C GLY A 390 -0.90 6.13 -8.10
N THR A 391 -1.31 5.57 -6.95
CA THR A 391 -2.33 4.51 -6.90
C THR A 391 -3.29 4.67 -5.73
N GLY A 392 -4.57 4.35 -5.96
CA GLY A 392 -5.60 4.26 -4.91
C GLY A 392 -5.86 2.82 -4.45
N VAL A 393 -4.93 1.91 -4.62
CA VAL A 393 -5.08 0.52 -4.19
C VAL A 393 -5.05 0.44 -2.66
N LYS A 394 -6.11 -0.11 -2.06
CA LYS A 394 -6.12 -0.43 -0.63
C LYS A 394 -5.09 -1.52 -0.36
N ALA A 395 -4.20 -1.29 0.58
CA ALA A 395 -3.15 -2.21 0.99
C ALA A 395 -3.20 -2.51 2.48
N SER A 396 -2.56 -3.59 2.89
CA SER A 396 -2.29 -3.94 4.28
C SER A 396 -0.85 -4.39 4.43
N ILE A 397 -0.32 -4.31 5.65
CA ILE A 397 1.02 -4.75 5.98
C ILE A 397 0.91 -6.06 6.74
N LEU A 398 1.65 -7.06 6.29
CA LEU A 398 1.84 -8.31 7.02
C LEU A 398 3.17 -8.28 7.77
N PHE A 399 3.12 -8.56 9.06
CA PHE A 399 4.29 -8.82 9.89
C PHE A 399 4.31 -10.30 10.24
N ALA A 400 5.40 -10.96 9.94
CA ALA A 400 5.53 -12.39 10.12
C ALA A 400 6.93 -12.78 10.59
N GLN A 401 7.04 -13.91 11.29
CA GLN A 401 8.30 -14.52 11.67
C GLN A 401 8.41 -15.89 11.02
N LYS A 402 9.47 -16.14 10.27
CA LYS A 402 9.70 -17.44 9.65
C LYS A 402 9.86 -18.53 10.70
N LEU A 403 9.20 -19.66 10.48
CA LEU A 403 9.30 -20.80 11.37
C LEU A 403 10.66 -21.50 11.25
N GLU A 404 11.12 -22.08 12.34
CA GLU A 404 12.34 -22.88 12.37
C GLU A 404 12.10 -24.26 11.75
N GLY A 405 12.95 -24.66 10.81
CA GLY A 405 12.76 -25.85 9.98
C GLY A 405 12.89 -27.21 10.71
N HIS A 406 13.17 -27.23 12.01
CA HIS A 406 13.46 -28.44 12.78
C HIS A 406 12.36 -28.90 13.74
N ALA A 407 11.32 -28.07 13.97
CA ALA A 407 10.21 -28.49 14.83
C ALA A 407 9.17 -29.25 14.01
N SER A 408 8.60 -30.34 14.56
CA SER A 408 7.51 -31.07 13.91
C SER A 408 6.32 -30.15 13.69
N GLU A 409 5.56 -30.36 12.60
CA GLU A 409 4.35 -29.56 12.28
C GLU A 409 3.38 -29.51 13.47
N SER A 410 3.27 -30.59 14.24
CA SER A 410 2.42 -30.68 15.44
C SER A 410 2.93 -29.80 16.60
N ALA A 411 4.25 -29.73 16.81
CA ALA A 411 4.84 -28.90 17.87
C ALA A 411 4.73 -27.41 17.50
N GLN A 412 4.94 -27.05 16.23
CA GLN A 412 4.77 -25.69 15.71
C GLN A 412 3.31 -25.24 15.82
N ALA A 413 2.36 -26.10 15.46
CA ALA A 413 0.93 -25.83 15.58
C ALA A 413 0.49 -25.65 17.04
N ALA A 414 1.04 -26.44 17.98
CA ALA A 414 0.74 -26.30 19.40
C ALA A 414 1.29 -24.99 19.99
N GLN A 415 2.52 -24.62 19.63
CA GLN A 415 3.14 -23.37 20.07
C GLN A 415 2.45 -22.12 19.49
N GLN A 416 1.91 -22.22 18.27
CA GLN A 416 1.18 -21.14 17.61
C GLN A 416 -0.21 -20.94 18.17
N ARG A 417 -0.94 -21.99 18.57
CA ARG A 417 -2.34 -21.93 19.02
C ARG A 417 -2.62 -20.91 20.12
N ASN A 418 -1.69 -20.74 21.05
CA ASN A 418 -1.81 -19.79 22.17
C ASN A 418 -1.15 -18.43 21.87
N ALA A 419 -0.53 -18.26 20.70
CA ALA A 419 0.05 -17.01 20.32
C ALA A 419 -1.05 -16.02 19.91
N ARG A 420 -0.87 -14.74 20.26
CA ARG A 420 -1.77 -13.67 19.83
C ARG A 420 -1.21 -12.94 18.64
N ILE A 421 -2.10 -12.58 17.73
CA ILE A 421 -1.82 -11.74 16.56
C ILE A 421 -2.34 -10.35 16.86
N PHE A 422 -1.53 -9.33 16.58
CA PHE A 422 -1.91 -7.94 16.70
C PHE A 422 -2.57 -7.46 15.40
N PHE A 423 -3.74 -6.84 15.52
CA PHE A 423 -4.47 -6.23 14.43
C PHE A 423 -4.59 -4.74 14.64
N ALA A 424 -4.33 -3.95 13.61
CA ALA A 424 -4.54 -2.51 13.66
C ALA A 424 -5.12 -1.96 12.36
N ARG A 425 -5.86 -0.87 12.47
CA ARG A 425 -6.41 -0.12 11.36
C ARG A 425 -5.93 1.32 11.41
N VAL A 426 -5.13 1.72 10.44
CA VAL A 426 -4.77 3.12 10.22
C VAL A 426 -5.94 3.78 9.50
N LYS A 427 -6.43 4.90 10.01
CA LYS A 427 -7.46 5.73 9.39
C LYS A 427 -6.88 7.02 8.84
N ARG A 428 -5.88 7.57 9.51
CA ARG A 428 -5.22 8.83 9.17
C ARG A 428 -3.73 8.61 9.03
N VAL A 429 -3.21 9.03 7.88
CA VAL A 429 -1.80 8.86 7.51
C VAL A 429 -0.99 10.15 7.63
N GLY A 430 -1.62 11.26 8.05
CA GLY A 430 -0.97 12.55 8.25
C GLY A 430 -0.92 13.45 7.03
N TYR A 431 -1.55 13.06 5.92
CA TYR A 431 -1.62 13.86 4.70
C TYR A 431 -2.95 13.63 3.96
N GLU A 432 -3.28 14.58 3.08
CA GLU A 432 -4.48 14.48 2.24
C GLU A 432 -4.37 13.37 1.20
N GLY A 433 -5.48 12.64 1.01
CA GLY A 433 -5.64 11.61 -0.01
C GLY A 433 -5.82 12.16 -1.44
N ASN A 434 -5.04 13.15 -1.83
CA ASN A 434 -5.02 13.72 -3.16
C ASN A 434 -3.61 13.66 -3.78
N LYS A 435 -3.46 14.07 -5.04
CA LYS A 435 -2.17 14.01 -5.76
C LYS A 435 -1.07 14.86 -5.12
N ASN A 436 -1.42 15.87 -4.31
CA ASN A 436 -0.44 16.77 -3.69
C ASN A 436 0.08 16.21 -2.36
N GLY A 437 -0.73 15.41 -1.65
CA GLY A 437 -0.33 14.81 -0.37
C GLY A 437 0.03 15.85 0.69
N SER A 438 -0.74 16.98 0.76
CA SER A 438 -0.46 18.05 1.71
C SER A 438 -0.58 17.54 3.14
N VAL A 439 0.35 17.91 4.01
CA VAL A 439 0.35 17.51 5.42
C VAL A 439 -0.92 18.01 6.11
N VAL A 440 -1.58 17.13 6.86
CA VAL A 440 -2.73 17.44 7.69
C VAL A 440 -2.29 17.51 9.14
N TYR A 441 -2.55 18.67 9.78
CA TYR A 441 -2.20 18.88 11.18
C TYR A 441 -3.42 18.69 12.07
N ARG A 442 -3.19 18.12 13.26
CA ARG A 442 -4.20 17.96 14.29
C ARG A 442 -4.71 19.34 14.74
N ARG A 443 -6.02 19.47 14.85
CA ARG A 443 -6.68 20.71 15.31
C ARG A 443 -7.52 20.43 16.55
N ASP A 444 -7.59 21.43 17.44
CA ASP A 444 -8.49 21.42 18.58
C ASP A 444 -9.94 21.74 18.15
N GLU A 445 -10.87 21.76 19.11
CA GLU A 445 -12.29 22.06 18.86
C GLU A 445 -12.53 23.47 18.30
N ARG A 446 -11.57 24.38 18.42
CA ARG A 446 -11.61 25.75 17.90
C ARG A 446 -10.95 25.87 16.51
N GLY A 447 -10.45 24.76 15.96
CA GLY A 447 -9.76 24.72 14.70
C GLY A 447 -8.29 25.16 14.72
N THR A 448 -7.71 25.41 15.91
CA THR A 448 -6.31 25.81 16.08
C THR A 448 -5.39 24.58 15.93
N ILE A 449 -4.24 24.75 15.29
CA ILE A 449 -3.26 23.66 15.14
C ILE A 449 -2.66 23.31 16.51
N CYS A 450 -2.80 22.05 16.92
CA CYS A 450 -2.15 21.50 18.10
C CYS A 450 -0.63 21.44 17.92
N ARG A 451 0.10 21.74 19.01
CA ARG A 451 1.58 21.71 19.01
C ARG A 451 2.08 20.85 20.16
N ASP A 452 3.28 20.29 20.00
CA ASP A 452 4.01 19.59 21.06
C ASP A 452 4.66 20.57 22.05
N ALA A 453 5.41 20.04 23.03
CA ALA A 453 6.11 20.83 24.05
C ALA A 453 7.19 21.77 23.47
N ASP A 454 7.74 21.41 22.30
CA ASP A 454 8.79 22.18 21.61
C ASP A 454 8.19 23.17 20.59
N GLY A 455 6.86 23.25 20.49
CA GLY A 455 6.15 24.16 19.61
C GLY A 455 5.96 23.67 18.16
N HIS A 456 6.33 22.44 17.84
CA HIS A 456 6.11 21.86 16.52
C HIS A 456 4.65 21.46 16.30
N ALA A 457 4.13 21.70 15.11
CA ALA A 457 2.77 21.32 14.77
C ALA A 457 2.60 19.79 14.73
N LEU A 458 1.60 19.28 15.46
CA LEU A 458 1.30 17.85 15.50
C LEU A 458 0.59 17.41 14.23
N VAL A 459 1.14 16.41 13.56
CA VAL A 459 0.53 15.79 12.37
C VAL A 459 -0.67 14.93 12.80
N ASP A 460 -1.76 14.98 12.03
CA ASP A 460 -2.97 14.20 12.29
C ASP A 460 -2.85 12.78 11.70
N GLU A 461 -2.20 11.89 12.45
CA GLU A 461 -1.93 10.51 12.05
C GLU A 461 -2.14 9.52 13.22
N ASP A 462 -2.39 8.26 12.88
CA ASP A 462 -2.64 7.20 13.85
C ASP A 462 -1.43 6.30 14.09
N VAL A 463 -0.39 6.41 13.27
CA VAL A 463 0.78 5.50 13.26
C VAL A 463 1.51 5.52 14.60
N THR A 464 1.74 6.70 15.17
CA THR A 464 2.45 6.83 16.46
C THR A 464 1.72 6.06 17.56
N ARG A 465 0.39 6.22 17.69
CA ARG A 465 -0.42 5.49 18.68
C ARG A 465 -0.38 3.98 18.44
N ILE A 466 -0.46 3.54 17.18
CA ILE A 466 -0.42 2.12 16.83
C ILE A 466 0.93 1.51 17.20
N VAL A 467 2.04 2.21 16.96
CA VAL A 467 3.39 1.78 17.37
C VAL A 467 3.49 1.65 18.88
N GLU A 468 3.01 2.63 19.65
CA GLU A 468 2.99 2.59 21.12
C GLU A 468 2.23 1.38 21.63
N ARG A 469 1.02 1.13 21.10
CA ARG A 469 0.20 -0.04 21.46
C ARG A 469 0.87 -1.37 21.11
N TYR A 470 1.56 -1.43 19.98
CA TYR A 470 2.31 -2.62 19.61
C TYR A 470 3.51 -2.88 20.52
N ARG A 471 4.24 -1.83 20.92
CA ARG A 471 5.34 -1.94 21.91
C ARG A 471 4.82 -2.45 23.26
N GLU A 472 3.72 -1.91 23.77
CA GLU A 472 3.05 -2.38 25.00
C GLU A 472 2.63 -3.84 24.88
N PHE A 473 2.02 -4.22 23.75
CA PHE A 473 1.63 -5.60 23.48
C PHE A 473 2.83 -6.55 23.46
N ARG A 474 3.93 -6.16 22.84
CA ARG A 474 5.15 -6.99 22.82
C ARG A 474 5.76 -7.21 24.20
N LEU A 475 5.69 -6.22 25.07
CA LEU A 475 6.24 -6.29 26.42
C LEU A 475 5.39 -7.14 27.37
N ASN A 476 4.05 -6.99 27.30
CA ASN A 476 3.12 -7.53 28.29
C ASN A 476 2.26 -8.68 27.77
N ALA A 477 2.17 -8.88 26.46
CA ALA A 477 1.30 -9.84 25.78
C ALA A 477 -0.20 -9.77 26.21
N ASN A 478 -0.64 -8.62 26.76
CA ASN A 478 -2.01 -8.42 27.20
C ASN A 478 -2.95 -8.35 25.99
N PRO A 479 -4.19 -8.90 26.11
CA PRO A 479 -5.18 -8.74 25.07
C PRO A 479 -5.61 -7.27 24.93
N LEU A 480 -5.79 -6.84 23.68
CA LEU A 480 -6.32 -5.53 23.33
C LEU A 480 -7.68 -5.71 22.64
N ASP A 481 -8.65 -4.84 22.93
CA ASP A 481 -10.01 -4.87 22.36
C ASP A 481 -10.51 -3.45 22.02
N GLU A 482 -9.61 -2.60 21.52
CA GLU A 482 -9.94 -1.27 21.04
C GLU A 482 -10.49 -1.33 19.61
N PRO A 483 -11.34 -0.37 19.17
CA PRO A 483 -11.93 -0.40 17.82
C PRO A 483 -10.93 -0.46 16.67
N ASP A 484 -9.78 0.20 16.82
CA ASP A 484 -8.77 0.28 15.75
C ASP A 484 -7.48 -0.50 16.07
N VAL A 485 -7.37 -1.06 17.28
CA VAL A 485 -6.22 -1.87 17.72
C VAL A 485 -6.72 -2.99 18.61
N PHE A 486 -6.57 -4.23 18.18
CA PHE A 486 -7.04 -5.40 18.93
C PHE A 486 -6.15 -6.61 18.69
N THR A 487 -6.34 -7.64 19.50
CA THR A 487 -5.62 -8.90 19.37
C THR A 487 -6.58 -10.06 19.12
N LEU A 488 -6.05 -11.08 18.45
CA LEU A 488 -6.74 -12.33 18.16
C LEU A 488 -5.82 -13.48 18.57
N GLU A 489 -6.38 -14.51 19.21
CA GLU A 489 -5.64 -15.77 19.39
C GLU A 489 -5.48 -16.49 18.05
N TYR A 490 -4.31 -17.05 17.80
CA TYR A 490 -4.02 -17.70 16.52
C TYR A 490 -5.04 -18.81 16.17
N GLY A 491 -5.55 -19.51 17.17
CA GLY A 491 -6.58 -20.52 16.99
C GLY A 491 -7.95 -20.00 16.50
N GLN A 492 -8.16 -18.68 16.59
CA GLN A 492 -9.37 -18.01 16.09
C GLN A 492 -9.18 -17.45 14.66
N LEU A 493 -7.98 -17.59 14.08
CA LEU A 493 -7.69 -17.12 12.73
C LEU A 493 -8.36 -18.07 11.71
N GLU A 494 -9.37 -17.55 11.03
CA GLU A 494 -10.05 -18.23 9.92
C GLU A 494 -9.22 -18.14 8.63
N ASP A 495 -9.78 -18.46 7.46
CA ASP A 495 -9.07 -18.41 6.17
C ASP A 495 -8.70 -17.00 5.67
N ARG A 496 -9.09 -15.96 6.38
CA ARG A 496 -8.81 -14.56 6.08
C ARG A 496 -7.78 -13.99 7.05
N PHE A 497 -7.08 -12.93 6.62
CA PHE A 497 -6.11 -12.20 7.44
C PHE A 497 -6.46 -10.70 7.55
N ASP A 498 -7.53 -10.23 6.92
CA ASP A 498 -7.88 -8.83 6.88
C ASP A 498 -8.46 -8.31 8.21
N VAL A 499 -8.09 -7.11 8.57
CA VAL A 499 -8.40 -6.47 9.86
C VAL A 499 -9.91 -6.28 10.04
N GLU A 500 -10.63 -5.89 8.99
CA GLU A 500 -12.08 -5.64 9.04
C GLU A 500 -12.88 -6.90 9.39
N PHE A 501 -12.44 -8.06 8.93
CA PHE A 501 -13.11 -9.33 9.22
C PHE A 501 -13.09 -9.67 10.72
N TYR A 502 -12.00 -9.31 11.42
CA TYR A 502 -11.82 -9.58 12.85
C TYR A 502 -12.16 -8.40 13.75
N HIS A 503 -12.68 -7.30 13.20
CA HIS A 503 -12.99 -6.10 13.97
C HIS A 503 -13.89 -6.42 15.19
N PRO A 504 -13.56 -5.94 16.40
CA PRO A 504 -14.25 -6.31 17.64
C PRO A 504 -15.77 -6.13 17.60
N ALA A 505 -16.25 -5.06 16.98
CA ALA A 505 -17.69 -4.81 16.86
C ALA A 505 -18.42 -5.94 16.09
N HIS A 506 -17.81 -6.45 15.02
CA HIS A 506 -18.40 -7.53 14.23
C HIS A 506 -18.33 -8.86 14.95
N ARG A 507 -17.23 -9.14 15.68
CA ARG A 507 -17.12 -10.35 16.52
C ARG A 507 -18.18 -10.36 17.61
N LYS A 508 -18.34 -9.27 18.36
CA LYS A 508 -19.36 -9.14 19.42
C LYS A 508 -20.79 -9.39 18.92
N ILE A 509 -21.11 -8.91 17.71
CA ILE A 509 -22.41 -9.18 17.07
C ILE A 509 -22.54 -10.66 16.74
N ARG A 510 -21.53 -11.26 16.11
CA ARG A 510 -21.52 -12.68 15.74
C ARG A 510 -21.69 -13.59 16.97
N ASP A 511 -20.91 -13.33 18.02
CA ASP A 511 -20.95 -14.13 19.25
C ASP A 511 -22.35 -14.09 19.90
N ARG A 512 -22.96 -12.91 20.00
CA ARG A 512 -24.34 -12.76 20.48
C ARG A 512 -25.35 -13.51 19.62
N LEU A 513 -25.18 -13.50 18.30
CA LEU A 513 -26.07 -14.24 17.40
C LEU A 513 -25.91 -15.74 17.59
N ILE A 514 -24.71 -16.25 17.76
CA ILE A 514 -24.44 -17.68 18.05
C ILE A 514 -25.07 -18.06 19.40
N GLU A 515 -24.85 -17.27 20.44
CA GLU A 515 -25.42 -17.50 21.79
C GLU A 515 -26.95 -17.47 21.76
N SER A 516 -27.57 -16.65 20.91
CA SER A 516 -29.05 -16.62 20.75
C SER A 516 -29.63 -17.76 19.93
N GLY A 517 -28.81 -18.71 19.43
CA GLY A 517 -29.26 -19.82 18.59
C GLY A 517 -29.64 -19.39 17.18
N ALA A 518 -29.05 -18.30 16.65
CA ALA A 518 -29.26 -17.87 15.27
C ALA A 518 -28.81 -18.95 14.28
N LYS A 519 -29.53 -19.09 13.16
CA LYS A 519 -29.23 -20.05 12.09
C LYS A 519 -28.64 -19.40 10.86
N PRO A 520 -27.79 -20.12 10.10
CA PRO A 520 -27.30 -19.65 8.80
C PRO A 520 -28.45 -19.29 7.84
N LEU A 521 -28.31 -18.20 7.08
CA LEU A 521 -29.29 -17.76 6.09
C LEU A 521 -29.62 -18.86 5.08
N GLY A 522 -28.65 -19.68 4.70
CA GLY A 522 -28.86 -20.81 3.79
C GLY A 522 -29.78 -21.91 4.33
N GLU A 523 -30.03 -21.95 5.64
CA GLU A 523 -30.98 -22.88 6.27
C GLU A 523 -32.40 -22.30 6.31
N VAL A 524 -32.52 -20.99 6.52
CA VAL A 524 -33.82 -20.29 6.70
C VAL A 524 -34.39 -19.71 5.43
N ALA A 525 -33.61 -19.65 4.34
CA ALA A 525 -34.04 -19.15 3.05
C ALA A 525 -33.36 -19.88 1.88
N PHE A 526 -34.09 -20.04 0.79
CA PHE A 526 -33.53 -20.51 -0.48
C PHE A 526 -32.92 -19.33 -1.24
N VAL A 527 -31.66 -19.45 -1.67
CA VAL A 527 -31.06 -18.56 -2.65
C VAL A 527 -31.47 -19.05 -4.03
N VAL A 528 -32.41 -18.35 -4.65
CA VAL A 528 -32.96 -18.71 -5.96
C VAL A 528 -32.01 -18.25 -7.06
N ARG A 529 -31.56 -19.18 -7.91
CA ARG A 529 -30.69 -18.90 -9.07
C ARG A 529 -31.41 -19.19 -10.39
N ARG A 530 -32.59 -18.61 -10.57
CA ARG A 530 -33.37 -18.76 -11.79
C ARG A 530 -32.82 -17.82 -12.87
N LYS A 531 -31.97 -18.34 -13.75
CA LYS A 531 -31.52 -17.57 -14.91
C LYS A 531 -32.72 -17.23 -15.82
N SER A 532 -32.81 -15.99 -16.25
CA SER A 532 -33.88 -15.55 -17.12
C SER A 532 -33.76 -16.20 -18.51
N ARG A 533 -34.77 -16.94 -18.91
CA ARG A 533 -34.90 -17.48 -20.28
C ARG A 533 -35.28 -16.37 -21.28
N LYS A 534 -35.82 -15.25 -20.83
CA LYS A 534 -36.17 -14.10 -21.66
C LYS A 534 -34.96 -13.52 -22.37
N LEU A 535 -33.79 -13.59 -21.74
CA LEU A 535 -32.51 -13.12 -22.29
C LEU A 535 -31.99 -13.97 -23.48
N SER A 536 -32.55 -15.17 -23.71
CA SER A 536 -32.20 -16.02 -24.85
C SER A 536 -32.91 -15.64 -26.15
N SER A 537 -33.94 -14.77 -26.07
CA SER A 537 -34.71 -14.31 -27.23
C SER A 537 -34.47 -12.80 -27.45
N PRO A 538 -33.65 -12.41 -28.44
CA PRO A 538 -33.13 -11.04 -28.60
C PRO A 538 -34.18 -9.94 -28.56
N ASP A 539 -35.35 -10.17 -29.16
CA ASP A 539 -36.41 -9.17 -29.31
C ASP A 539 -37.46 -9.15 -28.18
N THR A 540 -37.29 -10.03 -27.19
CA THR A 540 -38.18 -10.06 -26.03
C THR A 540 -38.05 -8.78 -25.22
N LEU A 541 -39.17 -8.10 -24.94
CA LEU A 541 -39.19 -6.97 -24.01
C LEU A 541 -39.06 -7.49 -22.58
N ILE A 542 -38.12 -6.92 -21.86
CA ILE A 542 -37.88 -7.21 -20.43
C ILE A 542 -37.95 -5.92 -19.62
N ARG A 543 -38.37 -6.05 -18.37
CA ARG A 543 -38.21 -5.00 -17.37
C ARG A 543 -36.95 -5.35 -16.56
N TYR A 544 -35.95 -4.50 -16.64
CA TYR A 544 -34.67 -4.70 -16.00
C TYR A 544 -34.52 -3.81 -14.78
N ILE A 545 -34.07 -4.39 -13.64
CA ILE A 545 -33.90 -3.72 -12.36
C ILE A 545 -32.42 -3.78 -11.96
N GLU A 546 -31.87 -2.60 -11.72
CA GLU A 546 -30.51 -2.43 -11.19
C GLU A 546 -30.51 -2.16 -9.67
N ILE A 547 -29.30 -2.15 -9.06
CA ILE A 547 -29.16 -1.83 -7.63
C ILE A 547 -29.58 -0.39 -7.34
N SER A 548 -29.37 0.52 -8.27
CA SER A 548 -29.80 1.93 -8.21
C SER A 548 -31.31 2.13 -8.23
N ASP A 549 -32.08 1.14 -8.72
CA ASP A 549 -33.54 1.20 -8.79
C ASP A 549 -34.22 0.85 -7.45
N ILE A 550 -33.42 0.55 -6.41
CA ILE A 550 -33.93 0.29 -5.07
C ILE A 550 -33.79 1.53 -4.20
N ASN A 551 -34.87 1.94 -3.56
CA ASN A 551 -34.81 2.92 -2.49
C ASN A 551 -34.36 2.23 -1.17
N PRO A 552 -33.13 2.43 -0.70
CA PRO A 552 -32.62 1.71 0.48
C PRO A 552 -33.32 2.15 1.78
N ALA A 553 -33.84 3.37 1.86
CA ALA A 553 -34.52 3.87 3.05
C ALA A 553 -35.84 3.12 3.30
N TYR A 554 -36.51 2.71 2.21
CA TYR A 554 -37.82 2.06 2.30
C TYR A 554 -37.83 0.58 1.91
N GLY A 555 -36.83 0.13 1.18
CA GLY A 555 -36.76 -1.25 0.69
C GLY A 555 -37.76 -1.52 -0.44
N GLU A 556 -37.92 -0.55 -1.32
CA GLU A 556 -38.84 -0.58 -2.42
C GLU A 556 -38.13 -0.49 -3.77
N ILE A 557 -38.66 -1.17 -4.79
CA ILE A 557 -38.26 -0.98 -6.17
C ILE A 557 -38.97 0.28 -6.66
N VAL A 558 -38.22 1.30 -7.07
CA VAL A 558 -38.78 2.59 -7.49
C VAL A 558 -38.87 2.74 -9.01
N SER A 559 -38.11 1.96 -9.76
CA SER A 559 -38.08 1.99 -11.22
C SER A 559 -37.67 0.65 -11.80
N ALA A 560 -37.94 0.44 -13.07
CA ALA A 560 -37.42 -0.63 -13.88
C ALA A 560 -37.30 -0.16 -15.32
N THR A 561 -36.18 -0.39 -15.97
CA THR A 561 -35.97 0.00 -17.36
C THR A 561 -36.55 -1.04 -18.30
N THR A 562 -37.44 -0.65 -19.17
CA THR A 562 -37.97 -1.53 -20.24
C THR A 562 -37.04 -1.46 -21.44
N LEU A 563 -36.52 -2.60 -21.86
CA LEU A 563 -35.58 -2.72 -22.98
C LEU A 563 -35.73 -4.09 -23.68
N ARG A 564 -35.16 -4.23 -24.87
CA ARG A 564 -35.09 -5.53 -25.54
C ARG A 564 -33.96 -6.39 -24.94
N ALA A 565 -34.13 -7.70 -24.96
CA ALA A 565 -33.17 -8.61 -24.34
C ALA A 565 -31.73 -8.47 -24.89
N HIS A 566 -31.55 -8.13 -26.19
CA HIS A 566 -30.24 -7.88 -26.77
C HIS A 566 -29.58 -6.55 -26.32
N GLU A 567 -30.39 -5.61 -25.81
CA GLU A 567 -29.90 -4.33 -25.25
C GLU A 567 -29.54 -4.47 -23.77
N ALA A 568 -29.88 -5.61 -23.14
CA ALA A 568 -29.65 -5.82 -21.72
C ALA A 568 -28.17 -5.86 -21.40
N PRO A 569 -27.73 -5.20 -20.31
CA PRO A 569 -26.37 -5.32 -19.83
C PRO A 569 -25.98 -6.78 -19.56
N SER A 570 -24.71 -7.14 -19.79
CA SER A 570 -24.19 -8.49 -19.55
C SER A 570 -24.40 -9.01 -18.11
N ARG A 571 -24.66 -8.11 -17.17
CA ARG A 571 -24.99 -8.41 -15.78
C ARG A 571 -26.46 -8.75 -15.54
N ALA A 572 -27.39 -8.54 -16.49
CA ALA A 572 -28.77 -9.00 -16.39
C ALA A 572 -28.80 -10.52 -16.28
N SER A 573 -29.52 -11.09 -15.29
CA SER A 573 -29.30 -12.52 -14.98
C SER A 573 -30.52 -13.26 -14.50
N TYR A 574 -31.27 -12.78 -13.50
CA TYR A 574 -32.25 -13.59 -12.78
C TYR A 574 -33.67 -13.01 -12.95
N ASP A 575 -34.67 -13.93 -13.18
CA ASP A 575 -36.08 -13.58 -13.06
C ASP A 575 -36.45 -13.50 -11.57
N VAL A 576 -37.31 -12.52 -11.25
CA VAL A 576 -37.87 -12.34 -9.91
C VAL A 576 -39.38 -12.39 -9.95
N HIS A 577 -39.99 -12.88 -8.87
CA HIS A 577 -41.44 -13.02 -8.73
C HIS A 577 -41.96 -12.32 -7.48
N GLU A 578 -43.27 -11.99 -7.51
CA GLU A 578 -43.98 -11.41 -6.38
C GLU A 578 -43.69 -12.14 -5.07
N GLY A 579 -43.39 -11.41 -4.02
CA GLY A 579 -43.09 -11.92 -2.69
C GLY A 579 -41.63 -12.44 -2.49
N GLU A 580 -40.83 -12.55 -3.54
CA GLU A 580 -39.42 -12.83 -3.42
C GLU A 580 -38.70 -11.58 -2.91
N ILE A 581 -37.58 -11.80 -2.16
CA ILE A 581 -36.75 -10.71 -1.64
C ILE A 581 -35.49 -10.64 -2.47
N ILE A 582 -35.13 -9.43 -2.93
CA ILE A 582 -33.84 -9.15 -3.57
C ILE A 582 -32.95 -8.35 -2.63
N THR A 583 -31.68 -8.73 -2.52
CA THR A 583 -30.70 -8.01 -1.71
C THR A 583 -29.36 -7.97 -2.43
N ALA A 584 -28.70 -6.82 -2.39
CA ALA A 584 -27.41 -6.62 -3.07
C ALA A 584 -26.29 -7.40 -2.40
N VAL A 585 -25.42 -8.02 -3.19
CA VAL A 585 -24.19 -8.67 -2.73
C VAL A 585 -22.93 -8.07 -3.36
N ALA A 586 -23.08 -7.05 -4.19
CA ALA A 586 -21.98 -6.35 -4.84
C ALA A 586 -22.28 -4.84 -4.93
N GLY A 587 -21.23 -4.04 -4.92
CA GLY A 587 -21.28 -2.58 -5.01
C GLY A 587 -20.85 -1.88 -3.71
N ASN A 588 -20.55 -0.59 -3.84
CA ASN A 588 -20.00 0.22 -2.73
C ASN A 588 -20.95 0.37 -1.53
N SER A 589 -22.26 0.25 -1.75
CA SER A 589 -23.29 0.30 -0.70
C SER A 589 -23.46 -1.01 0.06
N THR A 590 -22.83 -2.11 -0.38
CA THR A 590 -22.96 -3.42 0.26
C THR A 590 -22.58 -3.38 1.74
N GLY A 591 -23.53 -3.76 2.62
CA GLY A 591 -23.32 -3.76 4.08
C GLY A 591 -23.29 -2.37 4.75
N THR A 592 -23.67 -1.32 4.03
CA THR A 592 -23.78 0.05 4.58
C THR A 592 -25.26 0.43 4.81
N ALA A 593 -25.52 1.59 5.42
CA ALA A 593 -26.88 2.12 5.58
C ALA A 593 -27.62 2.35 4.23
N ARG A 594 -26.91 2.36 3.11
CA ARG A 594 -27.46 2.46 1.76
C ARG A 594 -27.57 1.11 1.05
N HIS A 595 -27.51 0.02 1.78
CA HIS A 595 -27.64 -1.32 1.22
C HIS A 595 -28.99 -1.54 0.56
N ALA A 596 -28.99 -2.01 -0.69
CA ALA A 596 -30.20 -2.22 -1.46
C ALA A 596 -30.83 -3.59 -1.14
N THR A 597 -32.01 -3.58 -0.53
CA THR A 597 -32.86 -4.76 -0.27
C THR A 597 -34.31 -4.37 -0.51
N ALA A 598 -35.06 -5.17 -1.27
CA ALA A 598 -36.47 -4.95 -1.53
C ALA A 598 -37.27 -6.27 -1.57
N ILE A 599 -38.58 -6.19 -1.29
CA ILE A 599 -39.55 -7.22 -1.63
C ILE A 599 -40.12 -6.90 -3.03
N VAL A 600 -40.20 -7.90 -3.89
CA VAL A 600 -40.75 -7.78 -5.22
C VAL A 600 -42.27 -7.68 -5.09
N SER A 601 -42.81 -6.52 -5.47
CA SER A 601 -44.27 -6.29 -5.54
C SER A 601 -44.86 -6.86 -6.85
N ARG A 602 -46.19 -7.00 -6.89
CA ARG A 602 -46.93 -7.48 -8.07
C ARG A 602 -46.61 -6.69 -9.34
N GLU A 603 -46.36 -5.40 -9.22
CA GLU A 603 -45.99 -4.51 -10.34
C GLU A 603 -44.71 -5.01 -11.04
N TYR A 604 -43.73 -5.52 -10.28
CA TYR A 604 -42.42 -5.95 -10.79
C TYR A 604 -42.32 -7.47 -11.00
N ASP A 605 -43.44 -8.21 -10.90
CA ASP A 605 -43.45 -9.64 -11.15
C ASP A 605 -42.92 -9.98 -12.55
N GLY A 606 -42.06 -10.99 -12.65
CA GLY A 606 -41.43 -11.41 -13.89
C GLY A 606 -40.38 -10.43 -14.44
N SER A 607 -39.92 -9.45 -13.68
CA SER A 607 -38.78 -8.59 -14.06
C SER A 607 -37.46 -9.36 -14.01
N VAL A 608 -36.42 -8.82 -14.69
CA VAL A 608 -35.08 -9.36 -14.70
C VAL A 608 -34.19 -8.47 -13.84
N VAL A 609 -33.40 -9.05 -12.94
CA VAL A 609 -32.49 -8.31 -12.07
C VAL A 609 -31.03 -8.58 -12.42
N THR A 610 -30.15 -7.63 -12.03
CA THR A 610 -28.71 -7.78 -12.18
C THR A 610 -28.15 -8.95 -11.33
N ASN A 611 -27.04 -9.55 -11.75
CA ASN A 611 -26.30 -10.57 -10.99
C ASN A 611 -25.70 -10.03 -9.67
N GLY A 612 -25.71 -8.72 -9.46
CA GLY A 612 -25.35 -8.06 -8.21
C GLY A 612 -26.35 -8.29 -7.07
N PHE A 613 -27.57 -8.82 -7.39
CA PHE A 613 -28.53 -9.26 -6.38
C PHE A 613 -28.46 -10.76 -6.10
N ARG A 614 -28.93 -11.14 -4.90
CA ARG A 614 -29.41 -12.48 -4.59
C ARG A 614 -30.91 -12.43 -4.39
N VAL A 615 -31.59 -13.38 -5.03
CA VAL A 615 -33.03 -13.56 -4.92
C VAL A 615 -33.29 -14.58 -3.83
N LEU A 616 -34.10 -14.23 -2.84
CA LEU A 616 -34.36 -15.05 -1.68
C LEU A 616 -35.85 -15.41 -1.60
N ARG A 617 -36.10 -16.67 -1.22
CA ARG A 617 -37.42 -17.14 -0.82
C ARG A 617 -37.31 -17.70 0.60
N ALA A 618 -38.08 -17.13 1.53
CA ALA A 618 -38.12 -17.59 2.91
C ALA A 618 -38.59 -19.05 3.01
N ARG A 619 -38.02 -19.81 3.93
CA ARG A 619 -38.35 -21.23 4.15
C ARG A 619 -38.91 -21.51 5.56
N GLU A 620 -38.14 -21.12 6.61
CA GLU A 620 -38.50 -21.43 8.02
C GLU A 620 -38.99 -20.17 8.78
N VAL A 621 -38.92 -19.02 8.15
CA VAL A 621 -39.26 -17.70 8.73
C VAL A 621 -40.29 -17.00 7.89
N ASP A 622 -41.03 -16.05 8.48
CA ASP A 622 -41.95 -15.19 7.71
C ASP A 622 -41.16 -14.32 6.71
N PRO A 623 -41.59 -14.18 5.44
CA PRO A 623 -40.87 -13.39 4.42
C PRO A 623 -40.68 -11.92 4.81
N TYR A 624 -41.64 -11.31 5.49
CA TYR A 624 -41.52 -9.90 5.92
C TYR A 624 -40.63 -9.73 7.13
N TYR A 625 -40.57 -10.75 8.01
CA TYR A 625 -39.55 -10.80 9.06
C TYR A 625 -38.15 -10.90 8.43
N LEU A 626 -37.95 -11.81 7.47
CA LEU A 626 -36.68 -11.95 6.77
C LEU A 626 -36.26 -10.66 6.06
N PHE A 627 -37.21 -10.02 5.37
CA PHE A 627 -36.99 -8.72 4.72
C PHE A 627 -36.51 -7.66 5.72
N MET A 628 -37.15 -7.58 6.90
CA MET A 628 -36.76 -6.63 7.94
C MET A 628 -35.38 -6.95 8.52
N PHE A 629 -35.07 -8.23 8.74
CA PHE A 629 -33.74 -8.64 9.15
C PHE A 629 -32.67 -8.23 8.14
N LEU A 630 -32.89 -8.44 6.83
CA LEU A 630 -31.95 -8.09 5.77
C LEU A 630 -31.69 -6.56 5.63
N ARG A 631 -32.40 -5.75 6.37
CA ARG A 631 -32.25 -4.29 6.46
C ARG A 631 -31.75 -3.83 7.83
N SER A 632 -31.64 -4.73 8.79
CA SER A 632 -31.19 -4.45 10.13
C SER A 632 -29.68 -4.25 10.23
N GLU A 633 -29.21 -3.54 11.26
CA GLU A 633 -27.77 -3.40 11.57
C GLU A 633 -27.09 -4.75 11.78
N LEU A 634 -27.81 -5.76 12.29
CA LEU A 634 -27.27 -7.11 12.48
C LEU A 634 -26.89 -7.76 11.15
N PHE A 635 -27.70 -7.61 10.12
CA PHE A 635 -27.38 -8.10 8.78
C PHE A 635 -26.31 -7.25 8.10
N LEU A 636 -26.46 -5.93 8.14
CA LEU A 636 -25.52 -5.00 7.50
C LEU A 636 -24.11 -5.15 8.05
N SER A 637 -23.96 -5.32 9.36
CA SER A 637 -22.67 -5.57 10.01
C SER A 637 -22.02 -6.88 9.52
N GLN A 638 -22.79 -7.95 9.37
CA GLN A 638 -22.28 -9.21 8.85
C GLN A 638 -21.89 -9.09 7.36
N MET A 639 -22.70 -8.43 6.56
CA MET A 639 -22.40 -8.16 5.15
C MET A 639 -21.11 -7.32 5.01
N PHE A 640 -20.95 -6.28 5.84
CA PHE A 640 -19.76 -5.45 5.85
C PHE A 640 -18.50 -6.24 6.20
N ARG A 641 -18.59 -7.11 7.22
CA ARG A 641 -17.51 -8.01 7.63
C ARG A 641 -17.08 -8.96 6.50
N LEU A 642 -18.05 -9.52 5.78
CA LEU A 642 -17.83 -10.59 4.80
C LEU A 642 -17.43 -10.07 3.41
N ARG A 643 -17.64 -8.80 3.12
CA ARG A 643 -17.32 -8.22 1.82
C ARG A 643 -15.82 -8.31 1.51
N THR A 644 -15.51 -8.54 0.23
CA THR A 644 -14.16 -8.58 -0.33
C THR A 644 -14.08 -7.74 -1.59
N GLY A 645 -12.87 -7.28 -1.93
CA GLY A 645 -12.62 -6.47 -3.12
C GLY A 645 -12.61 -4.96 -2.86
N ALA A 646 -11.53 -4.30 -3.27
CA ALA A 646 -11.30 -2.87 -3.01
C ALA A 646 -12.09 -1.95 -3.95
N ALA A 647 -12.19 -2.29 -5.24
CA ALA A 647 -12.84 -1.44 -6.25
C ALA A 647 -14.36 -1.63 -6.27
N ILE A 648 -14.84 -2.86 -6.24
CA ILE A 648 -16.24 -3.22 -6.16
C ILE A 648 -16.40 -4.27 -5.07
N PRO A 649 -16.71 -3.86 -3.82
CA PRO A 649 -16.92 -4.79 -2.72
C PRO A 649 -18.03 -5.80 -3.06
N SER A 650 -17.81 -7.06 -2.73
CA SER A 650 -18.80 -8.12 -2.96
C SER A 650 -18.72 -9.18 -1.88
N VAL A 651 -19.81 -9.89 -1.63
CA VAL A 651 -19.89 -11.03 -0.73
C VAL A 651 -20.08 -12.30 -1.55
N SER A 652 -19.27 -13.32 -1.30
CA SER A 652 -19.38 -14.61 -1.98
C SER A 652 -20.71 -15.32 -1.63
N ASP A 653 -21.13 -16.28 -2.45
CA ASP A 653 -22.35 -17.04 -2.16
C ASP A 653 -22.23 -17.90 -0.90
N GLU A 654 -21.05 -18.39 -0.61
CA GLU A 654 -20.74 -19.18 0.57
C GLU A 654 -20.84 -18.31 1.83
N ASP A 655 -20.14 -17.17 1.82
CA ASP A 655 -20.21 -16.19 2.90
C ASP A 655 -21.63 -15.65 3.10
N PHE A 656 -22.34 -15.35 2.01
CA PHE A 656 -23.71 -14.86 2.10
C PHE A 656 -24.67 -15.88 2.76
N ARG A 657 -24.51 -17.17 2.46
CA ARG A 657 -25.31 -18.23 3.09
C ARG A 657 -24.95 -18.48 4.55
N SER A 658 -23.73 -18.17 4.97
CA SER A 658 -23.25 -18.31 6.35
C SER A 658 -23.74 -17.22 7.30
N ILE A 659 -24.36 -16.14 6.80
CA ILE A 659 -24.90 -15.03 7.60
C ILE A 659 -25.92 -15.57 8.62
N LEU A 660 -25.73 -15.20 9.88
CA LEU A 660 -26.56 -15.67 10.99
C LEU A 660 -27.85 -14.86 11.10
N VAL A 661 -28.97 -15.55 11.04
CA VAL A 661 -30.35 -14.99 11.17
C VAL A 661 -30.87 -15.33 12.56
N PRO A 662 -31.16 -14.35 13.43
CA PRO A 662 -31.80 -14.61 14.70
C PRO A 662 -33.20 -15.17 14.51
N LEU A 663 -33.61 -16.10 15.36
CA LEU A 663 -34.93 -16.75 15.28
C LEU A 663 -35.74 -16.47 16.56
N PRO A 664 -36.38 -15.30 16.66
CA PRO A 664 -37.31 -15.02 17.74
C PRO A 664 -38.53 -15.96 17.65
N THR A 665 -39.37 -15.97 18.69
CA THR A 665 -40.58 -16.80 18.68
C THR A 665 -41.44 -16.51 17.45
N LYS A 666 -42.29 -17.47 17.03
CA LYS A 666 -43.17 -17.31 15.88
C LYS A 666 -44.12 -16.12 16.03
N GLU A 667 -44.60 -15.88 17.25
CA GLU A 667 -45.46 -14.74 17.60
C GLU A 667 -44.73 -13.41 17.34
N ALA A 668 -43.49 -13.29 17.79
CA ALA A 668 -42.69 -12.09 17.57
C ALA A 668 -42.34 -11.86 16.07
N GLN A 669 -42.09 -12.95 15.32
CA GLN A 669 -41.89 -12.85 13.86
C GLN A 669 -43.16 -12.33 13.16
N LEU A 670 -44.36 -12.88 13.54
CA LEU A 670 -45.64 -12.45 12.96
C LEU A 670 -45.98 -11.01 13.32
N GLU A 671 -45.69 -10.56 14.54
CA GLU A 671 -45.88 -9.17 14.93
C GLU A 671 -45.01 -8.22 14.09
N ILE A 672 -43.73 -8.52 13.89
CA ILE A 672 -42.84 -7.73 13.03
C ILE A 672 -43.39 -7.76 11.58
N ALA A 673 -43.73 -8.93 11.07
CA ALA A 673 -44.25 -9.11 9.74
C ALA A 673 -45.56 -8.32 9.49
N ALA A 674 -46.46 -8.30 10.46
CA ALA A 674 -47.71 -7.50 10.37
C ALA A 674 -47.42 -6.00 10.24
N ARG A 675 -46.51 -5.48 11.07
CA ARG A 675 -46.10 -4.07 11.01
C ARG A 675 -45.46 -3.71 9.65
N VAL A 676 -44.60 -4.59 9.13
CA VAL A 676 -43.94 -4.39 7.82
C VAL A 676 -44.99 -4.40 6.70
N ARG A 677 -45.92 -5.37 6.67
CA ARG A 677 -46.99 -5.43 5.69
C ARG A 677 -47.86 -4.18 5.71
N GLU A 678 -48.23 -3.71 6.88
CA GLU A 678 -49.02 -2.49 7.03
C GLU A 678 -48.28 -1.24 6.51
N SER A 679 -46.98 -1.13 6.86
CA SER A 679 -46.14 -0.03 6.36
C SER A 679 -46.06 -0.02 4.82
N LEU A 680 -45.87 -1.18 4.19
CA LEU A 680 -45.80 -1.29 2.72
C LEU A 680 -47.14 -0.92 2.08
N LYS A 681 -48.27 -1.41 2.63
CA LYS A 681 -49.62 -1.04 2.13
C LYS A 681 -49.91 0.47 2.22
N LEU A 682 -49.56 1.09 3.35
CA LEU A 682 -49.73 2.53 3.53
C LEU A 682 -48.92 3.35 2.52
N ARG A 683 -47.72 2.88 2.18
CA ARG A 683 -46.87 3.53 1.19
C ARG A 683 -47.40 3.38 -0.23
N GLU A 684 -47.80 2.16 -0.58
CA GLU A 684 -48.42 1.93 -1.88
C GLU A 684 -49.64 2.82 -2.06
N ARG A 685 -50.51 2.91 -1.04
CA ARG A 685 -51.66 3.81 -1.04
C ARG A 685 -51.26 5.29 -1.15
N SER A 686 -50.21 5.71 -0.43
CA SER A 686 -49.69 7.09 -0.52
C SER A 686 -49.17 7.41 -1.93
N ARG A 687 -48.47 6.47 -2.58
CA ARG A 687 -47.95 6.62 -3.93
C ARG A 687 -49.12 6.77 -4.93
N LEU A 688 -50.09 5.88 -4.87
CA LEU A 688 -51.28 5.92 -5.77
C LEU A 688 -52.04 7.23 -5.63
N LEU A 689 -52.21 7.74 -4.40
CA LEU A 689 -52.88 9.04 -4.17
C LEU A 689 -52.14 10.23 -4.79
N LEU A 690 -50.80 10.14 -4.91
CA LEU A 690 -50.01 11.21 -5.55
C LEU A 690 -49.94 11.08 -7.07
N GLU A 691 -50.00 9.84 -7.60
CA GLU A 691 -50.02 9.58 -9.04
C GLU A 691 -51.32 10.04 -9.70
N ASP A 692 -52.47 10.02 -8.97
CA ASP A 692 -53.76 10.52 -9.42
C ASP A 692 -53.85 12.06 -9.51
N PHE A 693 -52.87 12.77 -8.93
CA PHE A 693 -52.81 14.22 -8.99
C PHE A 693 -51.99 14.69 -10.20
N LYS A 694 -52.66 14.76 -11.38
CA LYS A 694 -52.12 15.50 -12.53
C LYS A 694 -52.55 16.96 -12.42
N ILE A 695 -51.60 17.85 -12.26
CA ILE A 695 -51.79 19.27 -12.48
C ILE A 695 -51.83 19.45 -14.00
N GLU A 696 -53.03 19.60 -14.60
CA GLU A 696 -53.15 20.03 -15.97
C GLU A 696 -52.79 21.52 -16.05
N LEU A 697 -51.77 21.86 -16.86
CA LEU A 697 -51.35 23.22 -17.18
C LEU A 697 -52.19 23.72 -18.39
#